data_54447ef20dcafa8cdd5083697c61e5fe
#
_entry.id   54447ef20dcafa8cdd5083697c61e5fe
#
_cell.length_a   1.000
_cell.length_b   1.000
_cell.length_c   1.000
_cell.angle_alpha   90.00
_cell.angle_beta   90.00
_cell.angle_gamma   90.00
#
_symmetry.space_group_name_H-M   'P 1'
#
loop_
_entity.id
_entity.type
_entity.pdbx_description
1 polymer ?
#
loop_
_entity_poly.entity_id
_entity_poly.type
_entity_poly.pdbx_seq_one_letter_code
_entity_poly.pdbx_strand_id
1 'polypeptide(L)'
;MILSQQIAILASFCLGFSAFASEGPTAVMPENHFDFLNEYCLDCHDAITEEGNVNLEDLSFNLSTLATAELWQKVLNVLNSGEMPPEDETQPEAQSKTDFLDDLSHQMVTARNILNDSGGVITMRRLNRREYENTIWELLGVSIEAEELPKDASTGSFDTVGSALFFSSDQFEQYLNIAKRALNAALTTPSRLKPTRVLKESEIATNKTIQNRYNKLLDAKIRGEQWKESGKSPSEFGFIDAARVKFETGLYNRDGIGYSHYLSLPQTKTGTVFYVTWNGAITDTITLPKEAPPGKYIIRARVGGFEEAPMRRRFLEIGTVESGARSGELAILDYRKVTGTYEEPQIVEFPITITPSSSRKIGVRERQHNNRDAARFVFRNARQRDEPLEPPALWIDWLEWEGPIQNEKLTQFQTLVFDRGPSAIENDEDAKDILRRFSEKAFRTQEPTDSFLDKLMSLYRDKRQAGANFKTALVDPLAVILASPAFLYLNEPKPGEEKRELNDLELAVRLSYFLWSAPPDDELYQVAKAGKLKNSMALEHQTNRMLSDSKAWHFVSGFTSQWLHMDRLNFFQFNYELYPEFDDSAKDAARNEIYHTIQTLFDENLSIKHLLKSDFVVINDLLAEYYDIQGVKGRHFRKVSLPDSSPRGGLLGTAAVLAMGSDGERSSPVERGAWVMRKLLNDPPPPAPANVPQLSRLSEKRLSARELQIVHMEEPQCAQCHQKIDPIGYGLENFDAAGKWRSMERIIATKKNEEDSWAPIDPSGTLPDKTPFNDFFELRDRIAEKGDSFALGLTESLIEYGLGRPYGFTDYDLAQEILSEAKSSEYQSRTFIHALVQSEQFQQK
;
A
#
# COMPACT_ATOMS: atom_id res chain seq x y z
N MET A 1 -23.03 83.70 -28.62
CA MET A 1 -23.74 83.55 -27.37
C MET A 1 -24.77 82.42 -27.37
N ILE A 2 -24.44 81.27 -28.02
CA ILE A 2 -25.32 80.07 -28.10
C ILE A 2 -24.50 78.76 -27.86
N LEU A 3 -23.16 78.87 -27.53
CA LEU A 3 -22.31 77.70 -27.35
C LEU A 3 -21.90 77.46 -25.85
N SER A 4 -22.37 78.33 -24.91
CA SER A 4 -22.03 78.23 -23.51
C SER A 4 -23.14 77.65 -22.59
N GLN A 5 -24.34 77.34 -23.18
CA GLN A 5 -25.47 76.80 -22.41
C GLN A 5 -25.70 75.28 -22.63
N GLN A 6 -25.00 74.66 -23.59
CA GLN A 6 -25.10 73.20 -23.79
C GLN A 6 -24.05 72.39 -23.03
N ILE A 7 -23.01 73.02 -22.49
CA ILE A 7 -21.99 72.31 -21.67
C ILE A 7 -22.40 72.20 -20.20
N ALA A 8 -23.33 73.05 -19.72
CA ALA A 8 -23.79 73.01 -18.36
C ALA A 8 -24.91 71.98 -18.06
N ILE A 9 -25.53 71.43 -19.09
CA ILE A 9 -26.59 70.38 -18.95
C ILE A 9 -26.01 68.96 -19.07
N LEU A 10 -24.89 68.78 -19.71
CA LEU A 10 -24.19 67.49 -19.71
C LEU A 10 -23.33 67.22 -18.45
N ALA A 11 -22.97 68.26 -17.68
CA ALA A 11 -22.21 68.08 -16.43
C ALA A 11 -23.08 67.79 -15.17
N SER A 12 -24.44 67.97 -15.26
CA SER A 12 -25.37 67.64 -14.17
C SER A 12 -26.01 66.24 -14.30
N PHE A 13 -25.75 65.48 -15.38
CA PHE A 13 -26.28 64.12 -15.53
C PHE A 13 -25.24 63.04 -15.27
N CYS A 14 -23.97 63.37 -14.95
CA CYS A 14 -22.88 62.45 -14.58
C CYS A 14 -22.59 62.35 -13.08
N LEU A 15 -23.45 62.94 -12.23
CA LEU A 15 -23.27 62.87 -10.75
C LEU A 15 -24.49 62.17 -10.09
N GLY A 16 -24.86 61.01 -10.54
CA GLY A 16 -26.03 60.31 -10.00
C GLY A 16 -26.03 58.80 -10.21
N PHE A 17 -24.95 58.19 -10.70
CA PHE A 17 -24.73 56.74 -10.59
C PHE A 17 -23.66 56.54 -9.57
N SER A 18 -24.04 56.60 -8.31
CA SER A 18 -23.36 55.79 -7.26
C SER A 18 -23.57 54.37 -7.69
N ALA A 19 -22.50 53.75 -8.21
CA ALA A 19 -22.45 52.32 -8.31
C ALA A 19 -22.65 51.79 -6.88
N PHE A 20 -23.82 51.27 -6.58
CA PHE A 20 -23.97 50.27 -5.57
C PHE A 20 -23.13 49.10 -6.09
N ALA A 21 -21.85 49.02 -5.74
CA ALA A 21 -21.17 47.78 -5.65
C ALA A 21 -22.05 46.96 -4.71
N SER A 22 -22.77 45.98 -5.20
CA SER A 22 -23.34 44.97 -4.35
C SER A 22 -22.14 44.36 -3.64
N GLU A 23 -21.94 44.72 -2.36
CA GLU A 23 -21.03 43.94 -1.51
C GLU A 23 -21.51 42.50 -1.65
N GLY A 24 -20.63 41.63 -2.14
CA GLY A 24 -20.93 40.21 -2.20
C GLY A 24 -21.30 39.67 -0.82
N PRO A 25 -21.90 38.49 -0.73
CA PRO A 25 -22.24 37.91 0.55
C PRO A 25 -20.99 37.87 1.45
N THR A 26 -21.11 38.33 2.68
CA THR A 26 -20.04 38.30 3.70
C THR A 26 -20.44 37.32 4.80
N ALA A 27 -19.52 36.41 5.16
CA ALA A 27 -19.70 35.49 6.27
C ALA A 27 -19.09 36.13 7.53
N VAL A 28 -19.95 36.63 8.40
CA VAL A 28 -19.51 37.34 9.62
C VAL A 28 -20.36 36.86 10.80
N MET A 29 -19.72 36.35 11.84
CA MET A 29 -20.39 36.03 13.10
C MET A 29 -20.92 37.33 13.76
N PRO A 30 -22.12 37.31 14.31
CA PRO A 30 -22.62 38.46 15.06
C PRO A 30 -21.73 38.76 16.26
N GLU A 31 -21.40 40.06 16.47
CA GLU A 31 -20.51 40.51 17.56
C GLU A 31 -21.00 40.17 18.98
N ASN A 32 -22.33 40.00 19.16
CA ASN A 32 -22.91 39.58 20.44
C ASN A 32 -22.44 38.20 20.92
N HIS A 33 -21.93 37.37 20.02
CA HIS A 33 -21.36 36.05 20.37
C HIS A 33 -19.96 36.10 20.98
N PHE A 34 -19.34 37.30 21.03
CA PHE A 34 -18.09 37.49 21.76
C PHE A 34 -18.29 37.21 23.26
N ASP A 35 -19.42 37.61 23.81
CA ASP A 35 -19.76 37.35 25.23
C ASP A 35 -19.81 35.85 25.52
N PHE A 36 -20.34 35.06 24.59
CA PHE A 36 -20.35 33.60 24.71
C PHE A 36 -18.94 33.02 24.74
N LEU A 37 -18.06 33.44 23.82
CA LEU A 37 -16.67 32.99 23.83
C LEU A 37 -15.96 33.40 25.11
N ASN A 38 -16.13 34.61 25.53
CA ASN A 38 -15.49 35.17 26.73
C ASN A 38 -15.93 34.44 28.00
N GLU A 39 -17.20 34.03 28.10
CA GLU A 39 -17.76 33.37 29.31
C GLU A 39 -17.40 31.88 29.38
N TYR A 40 -17.28 31.19 28.22
CA TYR A 40 -17.18 29.71 28.19
C TYR A 40 -15.91 29.16 27.54
N CYS A 41 -15.09 30.00 26.89
CA CYS A 41 -13.98 29.50 26.08
C CYS A 41 -12.63 30.19 26.41
N LEU A 42 -12.63 31.52 26.61
CA LEU A 42 -11.37 32.29 26.63
C LEU A 42 -10.51 32.05 27.87
N ASP A 43 -11.06 31.56 29.00
CA ASP A 43 -10.24 31.23 30.17
C ASP A 43 -9.19 30.15 29.88
N CYS A 44 -9.45 29.27 28.89
CA CYS A 44 -8.54 28.20 28.46
C CYS A 44 -7.91 28.47 27.08
N HIS A 45 -8.59 29.22 26.23
CA HIS A 45 -8.19 29.44 24.83
C HIS A 45 -7.82 30.91 24.54
N ASP A 46 -7.24 31.59 25.51
CA ASP A 46 -6.64 32.91 25.33
C ASP A 46 -5.22 32.85 24.72
N ALA A 47 -4.63 34.00 24.42
CA ALA A 47 -3.27 34.11 23.83
C ALA A 47 -2.13 33.67 24.78
N ILE A 48 -2.41 33.43 26.05
CA ILE A 48 -1.42 33.05 27.09
C ILE A 48 -1.49 31.56 27.36
N THR A 49 -2.71 31.02 27.51
CA THR A 49 -2.96 29.64 27.94
C THR A 49 -2.94 28.69 26.74
N GLU A 50 -3.57 29.05 25.62
CA GLU A 50 -3.63 28.29 24.36
C GLU A 50 -3.84 26.76 24.56
N GLU A 51 -4.76 26.36 25.44
CA GLU A 51 -5.06 24.95 25.70
C GLU A 51 -5.36 24.22 24.37
N GLY A 52 -4.75 23.06 24.18
CA GLY A 52 -4.88 22.32 22.92
C GLY A 52 -4.28 23.02 21.69
N ASN A 53 -3.40 24.03 21.86
CA ASN A 53 -2.86 24.91 20.81
C ASN A 53 -3.98 25.65 20.03
N VAL A 54 -5.02 26.07 20.73
CA VAL A 54 -6.14 26.83 20.16
C VAL A 54 -6.20 28.17 20.85
N ASN A 55 -6.06 29.25 20.07
CA ASN A 55 -6.26 30.64 20.52
C ASN A 55 -7.55 31.17 19.88
N LEU A 56 -8.53 31.53 20.69
CA LEU A 56 -9.80 32.10 20.26
C LEU A 56 -9.89 33.61 20.56
N GLU A 57 -8.97 34.18 21.34
CA GLU A 57 -8.97 35.61 21.68
C GLU A 57 -8.77 36.48 20.43
N ASP A 58 -7.89 36.06 19.54
CA ASP A 58 -7.59 36.76 18.28
C ASP A 58 -8.44 36.25 17.10
N LEU A 59 -9.43 35.40 17.34
CA LEU A 59 -10.26 34.80 16.29
C LEU A 59 -11.12 35.87 15.61
N SER A 60 -10.89 36.12 14.32
CA SER A 60 -11.70 37.03 13.53
C SER A 60 -13.14 36.53 13.40
N PHE A 61 -14.10 37.41 13.65
CA PHE A 61 -15.53 37.16 13.42
C PHE A 61 -15.89 37.20 11.91
N ASN A 62 -14.99 37.64 11.06
CA ASN A 62 -15.13 37.59 9.61
C ASN A 62 -14.46 36.29 9.06
N LEU A 63 -15.28 35.38 8.56
CA LEU A 63 -14.88 34.08 8.05
C LEU A 63 -14.41 34.18 6.58
N SER A 64 -13.70 35.22 6.21
CA SER A 64 -13.26 35.53 4.84
C SER A 64 -11.97 34.80 4.44
N THR A 65 -11.32 34.08 5.35
CA THR A 65 -10.13 33.29 5.07
C THR A 65 -10.35 31.83 5.42
N LEU A 66 -9.68 30.93 4.70
CA LEU A 66 -9.77 29.50 4.97
C LEU A 66 -9.36 29.16 6.41
N ALA A 67 -8.24 29.73 6.88
CA ALA A 67 -7.74 29.50 8.24
C ALA A 67 -8.75 29.91 9.33
N THR A 68 -9.43 31.05 9.16
CA THR A 68 -10.45 31.52 10.08
C THR A 68 -11.69 30.60 10.04
N ALA A 69 -12.13 30.22 8.85
CA ALA A 69 -13.26 29.34 8.67
C ALA A 69 -13.00 27.92 9.24
N GLU A 70 -11.81 27.38 9.08
CA GLU A 70 -11.39 26.10 9.66
C GLU A 70 -11.38 26.14 11.20
N LEU A 71 -10.95 27.24 11.82
CA LEU A 71 -10.99 27.38 13.28
C LEU A 71 -12.43 27.48 13.80
N TRP A 72 -13.28 28.24 13.13
CA TRP A 72 -14.70 28.27 13.45
C TRP A 72 -15.40 26.92 13.26
N GLN A 73 -14.98 26.12 12.27
CA GLN A 73 -15.48 24.75 12.08
C GLN A 73 -15.10 23.84 13.25
N LYS A 74 -13.89 23.98 13.80
CA LYS A 74 -13.51 23.27 15.04
C LYS A 74 -14.41 23.64 16.19
N VAL A 75 -14.65 24.95 16.40
CA VAL A 75 -15.56 25.43 17.45
C VAL A 75 -16.95 24.82 17.29
N LEU A 76 -17.51 24.83 16.07
CA LEU A 76 -18.81 24.21 15.77
C LEU A 76 -18.84 22.73 16.12
N ASN A 77 -17.82 21.99 15.72
CA ASN A 77 -17.74 20.54 15.91
C ASN A 77 -17.67 20.16 17.39
N VAL A 78 -16.79 20.79 18.17
CA VAL A 78 -16.60 20.45 19.60
C VAL A 78 -17.78 20.88 20.48
N LEU A 79 -18.49 21.96 20.11
CA LEU A 79 -19.73 22.34 20.76
C LEU A 79 -20.86 21.36 20.43
N ASN A 80 -20.98 20.92 19.18
CA ASN A 80 -22.00 19.95 18.77
C ASN A 80 -21.76 18.58 19.38
N SER A 81 -20.49 18.11 19.45
CA SER A 81 -20.15 16.83 20.09
C SER A 81 -20.29 16.86 21.62
N GLY A 82 -20.37 18.06 22.22
CA GLY A 82 -20.40 18.22 23.68
C GLY A 82 -19.02 18.01 24.32
N GLU A 83 -17.93 18.07 23.56
CA GLU A 83 -16.58 17.98 24.09
C GLU A 83 -16.14 19.28 24.78
N MET A 84 -16.72 20.42 24.37
CA MET A 84 -16.45 21.71 24.93
C MET A 84 -17.75 22.43 25.31
N PRO A 85 -17.73 23.20 26.42
CA PRO A 85 -16.74 23.15 27.48
C PRO A 85 -16.62 21.78 28.15
N PRO A 86 -15.49 21.41 28.80
CA PRO A 86 -15.36 20.14 29.55
C PRO A 86 -16.48 19.95 30.58
N GLU A 87 -16.85 18.70 30.92
CA GLU A 87 -17.98 18.38 31.80
C GLU A 87 -17.84 18.99 33.22
N ASP A 88 -16.63 19.23 33.68
CA ASP A 88 -16.29 19.82 35.00
C ASP A 88 -16.21 21.33 34.99
N GLU A 89 -16.37 21.98 33.82
CA GLU A 89 -16.41 23.42 33.69
C GLU A 89 -17.82 23.98 33.55
N THR A 90 -17.97 25.33 33.61
CA THR A 90 -19.27 26.00 33.49
C THR A 90 -19.88 25.72 32.11
N GLN A 91 -21.07 25.12 32.09
CA GLN A 91 -21.77 24.79 30.85
C GLN A 91 -22.68 25.92 30.40
N PRO A 92 -22.74 26.23 29.09
CA PRO A 92 -23.62 27.26 28.56
C PRO A 92 -25.11 26.88 28.71
N GLU A 93 -25.95 27.87 28.91
CA GLU A 93 -27.38 27.69 28.89
C GLU A 93 -27.83 27.16 27.52
N ALA A 94 -28.77 26.19 27.51
CA ALA A 94 -29.21 25.51 26.29
C ALA A 94 -29.67 26.47 25.18
N GLN A 95 -30.37 27.57 25.53
CA GLN A 95 -30.81 28.55 24.54
C GLN A 95 -29.63 29.34 23.97
N SER A 96 -28.70 29.81 24.80
CA SER A 96 -27.50 30.55 24.37
C SER A 96 -26.63 29.71 23.48
N LYS A 97 -26.43 28.41 23.80
CA LYS A 97 -25.70 27.44 22.95
C LYS A 97 -26.41 27.24 21.62
N THR A 98 -27.74 27.12 21.62
CA THR A 98 -28.51 26.92 20.38
C THR A 98 -28.40 28.15 19.48
N ASP A 99 -28.59 29.34 19.99
CA ASP A 99 -28.51 30.58 19.20
C ASP A 99 -27.11 30.79 18.61
N PHE A 100 -26.06 30.49 19.40
CA PHE A 100 -24.67 30.52 18.92
C PHE A 100 -24.41 29.52 17.77
N LEU A 101 -24.85 28.24 17.92
CA LEU A 101 -24.68 27.19 16.94
C LEU A 101 -25.50 27.45 15.68
N ASP A 102 -26.70 28.00 15.77
CA ASP A 102 -27.53 28.33 14.62
C ASP A 102 -26.90 29.43 13.77
N ASP A 103 -26.45 30.53 14.42
CA ASP A 103 -25.75 31.60 13.72
C ASP A 103 -24.43 31.13 13.11
N LEU A 104 -23.62 30.38 13.87
CA LEU A 104 -22.36 29.83 13.37
C LEU A 104 -22.59 28.90 12.19
N SER A 105 -23.53 27.98 12.25
CA SER A 105 -23.87 27.06 11.15
C SER A 105 -24.25 27.84 9.89
N HIS A 106 -25.05 28.91 10.04
CA HIS A 106 -25.45 29.77 8.92
C HIS A 106 -24.24 30.51 8.31
N GLN A 107 -23.34 31.05 9.13
CA GLN A 107 -22.14 31.73 8.66
C GLN A 107 -21.16 30.76 8.01
N MET A 108 -21.07 29.51 8.49
CA MET A 108 -20.23 28.44 7.90
C MET A 108 -20.69 28.08 6.49
N VAL A 109 -22.00 27.97 6.24
CA VAL A 109 -22.55 27.76 4.89
C VAL A 109 -22.18 28.95 3.98
N THR A 110 -22.35 30.17 4.47
CA THR A 110 -21.99 31.38 3.72
C THR A 110 -20.49 31.45 3.42
N ALA A 111 -19.64 31.12 4.40
CA ALA A 111 -18.20 31.09 4.23
C ALA A 111 -17.76 30.03 3.20
N ARG A 112 -18.36 28.83 3.20
CA ARG A 112 -18.08 27.82 2.18
C ARG A 112 -18.37 28.32 0.77
N ASN A 113 -19.52 28.97 0.58
CA ASN A 113 -19.88 29.56 -0.71
C ASN A 113 -18.91 30.65 -1.17
N ILE A 114 -18.45 31.51 -0.25
CA ILE A 114 -17.48 32.58 -0.57
C ILE A 114 -16.09 32.01 -0.83
N LEU A 115 -15.66 31.03 -0.06
CA LEU A 115 -14.31 30.45 -0.12
C LEU A 115 -14.19 29.32 -1.15
N ASN A 116 -15.28 28.88 -1.77
CA ASN A 116 -15.31 27.78 -2.72
C ASN A 116 -14.30 27.95 -3.88
N ASP A 117 -14.00 29.21 -4.26
CA ASP A 117 -12.99 29.50 -5.27
C ASP A 117 -11.55 29.55 -4.75
N SER A 118 -11.34 29.61 -3.42
CA SER A 118 -10.00 29.79 -2.81
C SER A 118 -9.33 28.49 -2.36
N GLY A 119 -10.08 27.40 -2.20
CA GLY A 119 -9.58 26.15 -1.62
C GLY A 119 -9.45 24.97 -2.58
N GLY A 120 -9.91 25.12 -3.82
CA GLY A 120 -10.10 23.97 -4.72
C GLY A 120 -9.18 23.89 -5.93
N VAL A 121 -8.09 24.62 -5.99
CA VAL A 121 -7.20 24.54 -7.15
C VAL A 121 -6.48 23.20 -7.17
N ILE A 122 -6.89 22.34 -8.11
CA ILE A 122 -6.17 21.11 -8.43
C ILE A 122 -4.85 21.54 -9.08
N THR A 123 -3.74 21.35 -8.38
CA THR A 123 -2.43 21.73 -8.87
C THR A 123 -1.92 20.75 -9.90
N MET A 124 -1.12 21.20 -10.86
CA MET A 124 -0.38 20.33 -11.77
C MET A 124 0.43 19.31 -10.96
N ARG A 125 0.17 18.02 -11.14
CA ARG A 125 0.85 16.95 -10.43
C ARG A 125 1.63 16.03 -11.36
N ARG A 126 2.76 15.54 -10.87
CA ARG A 126 3.54 14.51 -11.53
C ARG A 126 2.85 13.14 -11.38
N LEU A 127 3.03 12.27 -12.36
CA LEU A 127 2.70 10.87 -12.19
C LEU A 127 3.44 10.31 -10.97
N ASN A 128 2.73 9.63 -10.07
CA ASN A 128 3.36 8.86 -9.01
C ASN A 128 4.01 7.59 -9.60
N ARG A 129 4.74 6.84 -8.76
CA ARG A 129 5.45 5.62 -9.19
C ARG A 129 4.55 4.61 -9.90
N ARG A 130 3.41 4.29 -9.31
CA ARG A 130 2.43 3.34 -9.82
C ARG A 130 1.86 3.80 -11.15
N GLU A 131 1.50 5.07 -11.27
CA GLU A 131 0.96 5.65 -12.50
C GLU A 131 2.00 5.66 -13.64
N TYR A 132 3.26 5.95 -13.31
CA TYR A 132 4.34 5.90 -14.29
C TYR A 132 4.58 4.46 -14.78
N GLU A 133 4.68 3.48 -13.88
CA GLU A 133 4.85 2.07 -14.21
C GLU A 133 3.72 1.55 -15.10
N ASN A 134 2.46 1.81 -14.70
CA ASN A 134 1.30 1.40 -15.49
C ASN A 134 1.26 2.09 -16.85
N THR A 135 1.63 3.37 -16.92
CA THR A 135 1.69 4.12 -18.18
C THR A 135 2.76 3.55 -19.12
N ILE A 136 3.94 3.19 -18.60
CA ILE A 136 4.98 2.52 -19.38
C ILE A 136 4.50 1.15 -19.88
N TRP A 137 3.81 0.39 -19.03
CA TRP A 137 3.21 -0.89 -19.43
C TRP A 137 2.19 -0.73 -20.58
N GLU A 138 1.26 0.22 -20.47
CA GLU A 138 0.25 0.47 -21.50
C GLU A 138 0.87 0.96 -22.82
N LEU A 139 1.91 1.79 -22.75
CA LEU A 139 2.56 2.33 -23.95
C LEU A 139 3.48 1.31 -24.62
N LEU A 140 4.32 0.60 -23.83
CA LEU A 140 5.42 -0.21 -24.36
C LEU A 140 5.18 -1.72 -24.25
N GLY A 141 4.28 -2.18 -23.36
CA GLY A 141 4.11 -3.59 -23.03
C GLY A 141 5.29 -4.19 -22.23
N VAL A 142 6.03 -3.35 -21.54
CA VAL A 142 7.21 -3.74 -20.73
C VAL A 142 6.98 -3.32 -19.29
N SER A 143 7.15 -4.26 -18.36
CA SER A 143 7.15 -3.96 -16.93
C SER A 143 8.48 -3.34 -16.50
N ILE A 144 8.41 -2.37 -15.62
CA ILE A 144 9.54 -1.80 -14.87
C ILE A 144 9.28 -2.02 -13.37
N GLU A 145 10.28 -1.85 -12.53
CA GLU A 145 10.10 -1.93 -11.08
C GLU A 145 9.90 -0.52 -10.51
N ALA A 146 8.75 -0.27 -9.88
CA ALA A 146 8.40 1.04 -9.31
C ALA A 146 9.42 1.51 -8.26
N GLU A 147 10.06 0.57 -7.57
CA GLU A 147 11.10 0.84 -6.57
C GLU A 147 12.35 1.51 -7.14
N GLU A 148 12.61 1.37 -8.44
CA GLU A 148 13.71 2.05 -9.12
C GLU A 148 13.44 3.55 -9.33
N LEU A 149 12.18 3.95 -9.30
CA LEU A 149 11.79 5.35 -9.39
C LEU A 149 12.09 6.10 -8.07
N PRO A 150 12.32 7.41 -8.14
CA PRO A 150 12.44 8.23 -6.95
C PRO A 150 11.22 8.07 -6.04
N LYS A 151 11.43 7.96 -4.72
CA LYS A 151 10.30 7.86 -3.78
C LYS A 151 9.41 9.09 -3.91
N ASP A 152 8.11 8.84 -3.98
CA ASP A 152 7.13 9.91 -3.81
C ASP A 152 7.19 10.39 -2.35
N ALA A 153 7.23 11.70 -2.14
CA ALA A 153 7.24 12.24 -0.79
C ALA A 153 5.87 11.99 -0.15
N SER A 154 5.84 11.30 1.00
CA SER A 154 4.61 11.16 1.77
C SER A 154 4.53 12.33 2.76
N THR A 155 3.57 13.20 2.56
CA THR A 155 3.21 14.26 3.52
C THR A 155 2.10 13.82 4.48
N GLY A 156 1.87 12.50 4.61
CA GLY A 156 0.73 11.93 5.34
C GLY A 156 -0.55 11.83 4.53
N SER A 157 -0.54 12.29 3.29
CA SER A 157 -1.63 12.29 2.30
C SER A 157 -1.46 11.19 1.25
N PHE A 158 -2.40 11.09 0.31
CA PHE A 158 -2.31 10.13 -0.81
C PHE A 158 -1.21 10.49 -1.82
N ASP A 159 -0.65 9.48 -2.49
CA ASP A 159 0.36 9.64 -3.56
C ASP A 159 -0.20 10.30 -4.84
N THR A 160 -1.51 10.53 -4.89
CA THR A 160 -2.18 11.33 -5.92
C THR A 160 -2.16 12.82 -5.63
N VAL A 161 -1.81 13.25 -4.42
CA VAL A 161 -1.80 14.67 -4.03
C VAL A 161 -0.58 15.39 -4.61
N GLY A 162 -0.83 16.37 -5.48
CA GLY A 162 0.20 17.02 -6.29
C GLY A 162 1.26 17.78 -5.50
N SER A 163 0.91 18.38 -4.36
CA SER A 163 1.84 19.11 -3.50
C SER A 163 2.96 18.25 -2.89
N ALA A 164 2.80 16.92 -2.88
CA ALA A 164 3.78 15.96 -2.38
C ALA A 164 4.78 15.48 -3.46
N LEU A 165 4.58 15.83 -4.74
CA LEU A 165 5.29 15.24 -5.87
C LEU A 165 6.33 16.23 -6.47
N PHE A 166 7.45 16.40 -5.80
CA PHE A 166 8.56 17.23 -6.31
C PHE A 166 9.40 16.49 -7.36
N PHE A 167 10.14 17.27 -8.18
CA PHE A 167 11.00 16.77 -9.23
C PHE A 167 12.35 17.50 -9.22
N SER A 168 13.45 16.73 -9.14
CA SER A 168 14.81 17.23 -9.16
C SER A 168 15.58 16.83 -10.44
N SER A 169 16.72 17.47 -10.71
CA SER A 169 17.60 17.10 -11.84
C SER A 169 18.08 15.65 -11.78
N ASP A 170 18.41 15.15 -10.59
CA ASP A 170 18.87 13.78 -10.39
C ASP A 170 17.75 12.77 -10.71
N GLN A 171 16.52 13.13 -10.38
CA GLN A 171 15.35 12.34 -10.73
C GLN A 171 15.14 12.27 -12.25
N PHE A 172 15.41 13.35 -12.98
CA PHE A 172 15.32 13.35 -14.44
C PHE A 172 16.24 12.30 -15.07
N GLU A 173 17.48 12.20 -14.61
CA GLU A 173 18.41 11.17 -15.11
C GLU A 173 17.92 9.75 -14.81
N GLN A 174 17.32 9.53 -13.65
CA GLN A 174 16.74 8.23 -13.29
C GLN A 174 15.58 7.87 -14.22
N TYR A 175 14.62 8.78 -14.46
CA TYR A 175 13.54 8.57 -15.43
C TYR A 175 14.06 8.29 -16.83
N LEU A 176 15.05 9.05 -17.29
CA LEU A 176 15.65 8.86 -18.60
C LEU A 176 16.30 7.49 -18.74
N ASN A 177 17.02 7.03 -17.72
CA ASN A 177 17.68 5.72 -17.72
C ASN A 177 16.67 4.58 -17.68
N ILE A 178 15.62 4.67 -16.88
CA ILE A 178 14.54 3.69 -16.82
C ILE A 178 13.82 3.62 -18.17
N ALA A 179 13.48 4.78 -18.76
CA ALA A 179 12.86 4.86 -20.08
C ALA A 179 13.72 4.20 -21.16
N LYS A 180 15.05 4.43 -21.18
CA LYS A 180 15.98 3.78 -22.13
C LYS A 180 15.98 2.25 -21.98
N ARG A 181 16.00 1.73 -20.74
CA ARG A 181 15.94 0.29 -20.50
C ARG A 181 14.63 -0.32 -20.98
N ALA A 182 13.49 0.33 -20.65
CA ALA A 182 12.16 -0.12 -21.08
C ALA A 182 12.03 -0.11 -22.61
N LEU A 183 12.51 0.95 -23.30
CA LEU A 183 12.47 1.07 -24.75
C LEU A 183 13.36 0.01 -25.42
N ASN A 184 14.56 -0.22 -24.92
CA ASN A 184 15.42 -1.28 -25.43
C ASN A 184 14.76 -2.66 -25.32
N ALA A 185 14.08 -2.92 -24.22
CA ALA A 185 13.29 -4.14 -24.05
C ALA A 185 12.11 -4.22 -25.02
N ALA A 186 11.35 -3.13 -25.19
CA ALA A 186 10.21 -3.04 -26.11
C ALA A 186 10.61 -3.17 -27.57
N LEU A 187 11.77 -2.65 -27.96
CA LEU A 187 12.32 -2.73 -29.33
C LEU A 187 12.97 -4.08 -29.67
N THR A 188 13.13 -4.96 -28.67
CA THR A 188 13.54 -6.34 -28.92
C THR A 188 12.36 -7.09 -29.57
N THR A 189 12.57 -7.59 -30.79
CA THR A 189 11.49 -8.20 -31.58
C THR A 189 11.01 -9.52 -30.97
N PRO A 190 9.76 -9.60 -30.43
CA PRO A 190 9.29 -10.83 -29.76
C PRO A 190 9.09 -12.00 -30.73
N SER A 191 8.77 -11.71 -31.99
CA SER A 191 8.33 -12.69 -32.98
C SER A 191 9.37 -13.71 -33.46
N ARG A 192 10.64 -13.62 -32.98
CA ARG A 192 11.72 -14.53 -33.36
C ARG A 192 12.29 -15.37 -32.23
N LEU A 193 11.89 -15.10 -30.98
CA LEU A 193 12.36 -15.87 -29.84
C LEU A 193 11.44 -17.04 -29.61
N LYS A 194 11.85 -18.25 -29.97
CA LYS A 194 11.14 -19.45 -29.52
C LYS A 194 11.29 -19.54 -27.99
N PRO A 195 10.23 -19.87 -27.25
CA PRO A 195 10.37 -20.14 -25.82
C PRO A 195 11.45 -21.19 -25.60
N THR A 196 12.39 -20.90 -24.76
CA THR A 196 13.40 -21.85 -24.32
C THR A 196 12.88 -22.56 -23.07
N ARG A 197 13.11 -23.86 -23.00
CA ARG A 197 12.76 -24.68 -21.84
C ARG A 197 14.03 -25.33 -21.30
N VAL A 198 14.31 -25.10 -20.02
CA VAL A 198 15.48 -25.65 -19.34
C VAL A 198 15.07 -26.29 -18.04
N LEU A 199 15.35 -27.57 -17.91
CA LEU A 199 15.12 -28.35 -16.71
C LEU A 199 16.45 -28.55 -15.96
N LYS A 200 16.39 -28.42 -14.64
CA LYS A 200 17.49 -28.70 -13.72
C LYS A 200 17.05 -29.73 -12.70
N GLU A 201 17.69 -30.84 -12.65
CA GLU A 201 17.52 -31.84 -11.59
C GLU A 201 18.15 -31.33 -10.29
N SER A 202 17.37 -31.36 -9.22
CA SER A 202 17.71 -30.68 -7.95
C SER A 202 18.84 -31.39 -7.20
N GLU A 203 18.89 -32.72 -7.20
CA GLU A 203 19.92 -33.50 -6.50
C GLU A 203 21.34 -33.26 -7.04
N ILE A 204 21.49 -33.03 -8.35
CA ILE A 204 22.80 -32.94 -9.02
C ILE A 204 23.60 -31.75 -8.47
N ALA A 205 22.99 -30.58 -8.33
CA ALA A 205 23.70 -29.37 -7.93
C ALA A 205 23.72 -29.18 -6.41
N THR A 206 22.53 -29.28 -5.77
CA THR A 206 22.37 -28.98 -4.35
C THR A 206 22.99 -30.07 -3.50
N ASN A 207 22.70 -31.35 -3.73
CA ASN A 207 23.22 -32.46 -2.94
C ASN A 207 24.72 -32.60 -3.10
N LYS A 208 25.28 -32.37 -4.28
CA LYS A 208 26.73 -32.34 -4.52
C LYS A 208 27.41 -31.23 -3.67
N THR A 209 26.79 -30.10 -3.56
CA THR A 209 27.30 -28.98 -2.72
C THR A 209 27.30 -29.37 -1.25
N ILE A 210 26.22 -30.00 -0.78
CA ILE A 210 26.09 -30.50 0.59
C ILE A 210 27.13 -31.57 0.88
N GLN A 211 27.28 -32.55 -0.02
CA GLN A 211 28.29 -33.61 0.08
C GLN A 211 29.70 -33.04 0.19
N ASN A 212 30.05 -32.08 -0.65
CA ASN A 212 31.36 -31.44 -0.58
C ASN A 212 31.59 -30.69 0.74
N ARG A 213 30.58 -30.01 1.27
CA ARG A 213 30.66 -29.36 2.59
C ARG A 213 30.83 -30.39 3.72
N TYR A 214 30.03 -31.45 3.70
CA TYR A 214 30.14 -32.55 4.66
C TYR A 214 31.53 -33.15 4.68
N ASN A 215 32.06 -33.52 3.49
CA ASN A 215 33.39 -34.11 3.37
C ASN A 215 34.50 -33.22 3.98
N LYS A 216 34.45 -31.91 3.75
CA LYS A 216 35.37 -30.93 4.35
C LYS A 216 35.31 -30.91 5.87
N LEU A 217 34.08 -30.92 6.41
CA LEU A 217 33.88 -30.89 7.86
C LEU A 217 34.29 -32.21 8.53
N LEU A 218 34.00 -33.32 7.85
CA LEU A 218 34.41 -34.66 8.31
C LEU A 218 35.93 -34.81 8.29
N ASP A 219 36.59 -34.36 7.23
CA ASP A 219 38.04 -34.34 7.14
C ASP A 219 38.68 -33.52 8.28
N ALA A 220 38.16 -32.32 8.51
CA ALA A 220 38.62 -31.46 9.61
C ALA A 220 38.39 -32.10 10.98
N LYS A 221 37.26 -32.82 11.17
CA LYS A 221 37.00 -33.58 12.39
C LYS A 221 38.04 -34.69 12.60
N ILE A 222 38.26 -35.53 11.60
CA ILE A 222 39.18 -36.66 11.64
C ILE A 222 40.60 -36.15 11.96
N ARG A 223 41.09 -35.16 11.24
CA ARG A 223 42.42 -34.57 11.49
C ARG A 223 42.54 -33.97 12.87
N GLY A 224 41.47 -33.31 13.39
CA GLY A 224 41.42 -32.74 14.72
C GLY A 224 41.42 -33.80 15.84
N GLU A 225 40.77 -34.92 15.62
CA GLU A 225 40.82 -36.09 16.56
C GLU A 225 42.21 -36.72 16.57
N GLN A 226 42.77 -36.95 15.41
CA GLN A 226 44.18 -37.47 15.30
C GLN A 226 45.17 -36.54 15.96
N TRP A 227 45.01 -35.20 15.84
CA TRP A 227 45.85 -34.24 16.54
C TRP A 227 45.78 -34.40 18.07
N LYS A 228 44.57 -34.51 18.60
CA LYS A 228 44.36 -34.64 20.04
C LYS A 228 45.05 -35.86 20.66
N GLU A 229 45.08 -36.97 19.90
CA GLU A 229 45.68 -38.23 20.30
C GLU A 229 47.21 -38.27 20.12
N SER A 230 47.74 -37.41 19.24
CA SER A 230 49.14 -37.54 18.80
C SER A 230 50.16 -36.80 19.68
N GLY A 231 49.72 -35.79 20.43
CA GLY A 231 50.60 -34.89 21.19
C GLY A 231 51.50 -33.99 20.31
N LYS A 232 51.32 -33.98 19.01
CA LYS A 232 52.11 -33.22 18.03
C LYS A 232 51.56 -31.80 17.78
N SER A 233 52.31 -30.99 16.96
CA SER A 233 51.86 -29.66 16.60
C SER A 233 50.61 -29.69 15.73
N PRO A 234 49.65 -28.75 15.91
CA PRO A 234 48.49 -28.63 15.04
C PRO A 234 48.81 -28.47 13.54
N SER A 235 49.96 -27.86 13.24
CA SER A 235 50.44 -27.64 11.87
C SER A 235 50.74 -28.93 11.11
N GLU A 236 51.09 -29.99 11.80
CA GLU A 236 51.33 -31.33 11.17
C GLU A 236 49.98 -31.94 10.68
N PHE A 237 48.87 -31.47 11.18
CA PHE A 237 47.52 -31.86 10.79
C PHE A 237 46.81 -30.81 9.94
N GLY A 238 47.55 -29.81 9.48
CA GLY A 238 47.06 -28.77 8.57
C GLY A 238 46.24 -27.67 9.24
N PHE A 239 46.38 -27.50 10.56
CA PHE A 239 45.75 -26.39 11.30
C PHE A 239 46.81 -25.37 11.72
N ILE A 240 46.43 -24.08 11.69
CA ILE A 240 47.34 -22.97 12.05
C ILE A 240 47.71 -23.07 13.54
N ASP A 241 46.72 -23.35 14.40
CA ASP A 241 46.88 -23.44 15.86
C ASP A 241 45.76 -24.30 16.49
N ALA A 242 45.85 -24.52 17.82
CA ALA A 242 44.87 -25.29 18.60
C ALA A 242 43.46 -24.64 18.61
N ALA A 243 43.39 -23.31 18.52
CA ALA A 243 42.12 -22.61 18.47
C ALA A 243 41.40 -22.90 17.12
N ARG A 244 42.16 -22.99 16.03
CA ARG A 244 41.65 -23.37 14.71
C ARG A 244 41.17 -24.82 14.69
N VAL A 245 41.83 -25.75 15.38
CA VAL A 245 41.33 -27.11 15.52
C VAL A 245 39.96 -27.11 16.21
N LYS A 246 39.87 -26.43 17.37
CA LYS A 246 38.62 -26.33 18.13
C LYS A 246 37.50 -25.73 17.26
N PHE A 247 37.80 -24.70 16.52
CA PHE A 247 36.84 -24.05 15.63
C PHE A 247 36.36 -24.99 14.52
N GLU A 248 37.27 -25.60 13.74
CA GLU A 248 36.88 -26.45 12.59
C GLU A 248 36.21 -27.75 13.04
N THR A 249 36.65 -28.39 14.11
CA THR A 249 35.96 -29.57 14.69
C THR A 249 34.59 -29.17 15.26
N GLY A 250 34.49 -27.97 15.84
CA GLY A 250 33.23 -27.41 16.32
C GLY A 250 32.21 -27.21 15.18
N LEU A 251 32.68 -26.83 13.99
CA LEU A 251 31.78 -26.72 12.81
C LEU A 251 31.17 -28.06 12.40
N TYR A 252 31.93 -29.17 12.53
CA TYR A 252 31.36 -30.50 12.28
C TYR A 252 30.23 -30.82 13.28
N ASN A 253 30.47 -30.56 14.57
CA ASN A 253 29.44 -30.81 15.60
C ASN A 253 28.19 -29.94 15.40
N ARG A 254 28.37 -28.75 14.88
CA ARG A 254 27.27 -27.85 14.59
C ARG A 254 26.50 -28.24 13.28
N ASP A 255 27.21 -28.39 12.20
CA ASP A 255 26.61 -28.52 10.84
C ASP A 255 26.79 -29.94 10.27
N GLY A 256 27.94 -30.59 10.51
CA GLY A 256 28.30 -31.87 9.87
C GLY A 256 27.36 -33.02 10.25
N ILE A 257 26.85 -33.05 11.49
CA ILE A 257 25.88 -34.05 11.93
C ILE A 257 24.57 -33.92 11.13
N GLY A 258 24.11 -32.70 10.93
CA GLY A 258 22.90 -32.42 10.12
C GLY A 258 23.11 -32.81 8.65
N TYR A 259 24.28 -32.49 8.08
CA TYR A 259 24.61 -32.90 6.71
C TYR A 259 24.71 -34.42 6.53
N SER A 260 25.28 -35.12 7.54
CA SER A 260 25.33 -36.56 7.55
C SER A 260 23.92 -37.16 7.54
N HIS A 261 23.07 -36.67 8.40
CA HIS A 261 21.67 -37.11 8.45
C HIS A 261 20.95 -36.83 7.13
N TYR A 262 21.06 -35.60 6.61
CA TYR A 262 20.47 -35.26 5.31
C TYR A 262 20.88 -36.22 4.22
N LEU A 263 22.18 -36.49 4.05
CA LEU A 263 22.71 -37.39 3.02
C LEU A 263 22.32 -38.85 3.23
N SER A 264 21.90 -39.26 4.43
CA SER A 264 21.39 -40.60 4.70
C SER A 264 19.91 -40.77 4.30
N LEU A 265 19.17 -39.70 4.08
CA LEU A 265 17.76 -39.74 3.67
C LEU A 265 17.64 -40.37 2.26
N PRO A 266 16.82 -41.37 2.05
CA PRO A 266 16.68 -42.05 0.75
C PRO A 266 16.18 -41.05 -0.35
N GLN A 267 15.40 -40.03 0.00
CA GLN A 267 14.81 -39.02 -0.87
C GLN A 267 15.87 -38.14 -1.54
N THR A 268 17.05 -38.01 -0.93
CA THR A 268 18.17 -37.21 -1.49
C THR A 268 18.83 -37.87 -2.70
N LYS A 269 18.49 -39.10 -3.00
CA LYS A 269 18.96 -39.83 -4.21
C LYS A 269 18.19 -39.41 -5.47
N THR A 270 16.99 -38.89 -5.30
CA THR A 270 16.06 -38.56 -6.39
C THR A 270 15.65 -37.09 -6.40
N GLY A 271 16.16 -36.31 -5.51
CA GLY A 271 15.84 -34.87 -5.43
C GLY A 271 16.48 -34.21 -4.21
N THR A 272 16.05 -33.02 -3.92
CA THR A 272 16.52 -32.23 -2.77
C THR A 272 15.41 -32.16 -1.70
N VAL A 273 15.74 -32.44 -0.47
CA VAL A 273 14.86 -32.25 0.68
C VAL A 273 15.11 -30.87 1.27
N PHE A 274 14.06 -30.07 1.50
CA PHE A 274 14.21 -28.80 2.17
C PHE A 274 14.47 -29.00 3.66
N TYR A 275 15.42 -28.27 4.20
CA TYR A 275 15.77 -28.27 5.61
C TYR A 275 16.45 -26.96 6.03
N VAL A 276 16.52 -26.75 7.35
CA VAL A 276 17.07 -25.53 7.92
C VAL A 276 18.43 -25.84 8.55
N THR A 277 19.41 -25.00 8.23
CA THR A 277 20.76 -25.05 8.81
C THR A 277 21.01 -23.84 9.73
N TRP A 278 22.09 -23.85 10.47
CA TRP A 278 22.56 -22.68 11.21
C TRP A 278 22.74 -21.41 10.35
N ASN A 279 23.03 -21.57 9.08
CA ASN A 279 23.31 -20.48 8.16
C ASN A 279 22.07 -20.00 7.38
N GLY A 280 20.95 -20.67 7.53
CA GLY A 280 19.69 -20.39 6.82
C GLY A 280 19.07 -21.66 6.23
N ALA A 281 17.91 -21.48 5.63
CA ALA A 281 17.22 -22.56 4.93
C ALA A 281 17.93 -22.97 3.65
N ILE A 282 17.78 -24.22 3.28
CA ILE A 282 18.18 -24.69 1.95
C ILE A 282 17.16 -24.15 0.92
N THR A 283 17.73 -23.57 -0.13
CA THR A 283 17.00 -23.06 -1.29
C THR A 283 17.45 -23.83 -2.51
N ASP A 284 16.56 -24.35 -3.29
CA ASP A 284 16.94 -24.80 -4.64
C ASP A 284 16.79 -23.64 -5.62
N THR A 285 17.72 -23.51 -6.57
CA THR A 285 17.80 -22.35 -7.44
C THR A 285 17.99 -22.74 -8.89
N ILE A 286 17.34 -21.99 -9.79
CA ILE A 286 17.57 -22.05 -11.22
C ILE A 286 17.94 -20.66 -11.72
N THR A 287 18.83 -20.59 -12.71
CA THR A 287 19.33 -19.32 -13.23
C THR A 287 18.96 -19.19 -14.70
N LEU A 288 18.31 -18.10 -15.06
CA LEU A 288 18.08 -17.72 -16.44
C LEU A 288 19.38 -17.16 -17.02
N PRO A 289 19.61 -17.30 -18.34
CA PRO A 289 20.74 -16.63 -19.01
C PRO A 289 20.74 -15.11 -18.72
N LYS A 290 21.92 -14.52 -18.62
CA LYS A 290 22.06 -13.08 -18.39
C LYS A 290 21.34 -12.26 -19.47
N GLU A 291 21.37 -12.77 -20.70
CA GLU A 291 20.77 -12.19 -21.89
C GLU A 291 19.29 -12.54 -22.05
N ALA A 292 18.68 -13.27 -21.09
CA ALA A 292 17.26 -13.58 -21.13
C ALA A 292 16.44 -12.29 -21.20
N PRO A 293 15.62 -12.12 -22.24
CA PRO A 293 14.88 -10.90 -22.46
C PRO A 293 13.83 -10.69 -21.37
N PRO A 294 13.47 -9.45 -21.04
CA PRO A 294 12.32 -9.15 -20.21
C PRO A 294 11.05 -9.74 -20.80
N GLY A 295 10.11 -10.13 -19.94
CA GLY A 295 8.84 -10.75 -20.36
C GLY A 295 8.30 -11.75 -19.34
N LYS A 296 7.26 -12.45 -19.73
CA LYS A 296 6.64 -13.49 -18.91
C LYS A 296 7.39 -14.82 -19.05
N TYR A 297 7.63 -15.47 -17.92
CA TYR A 297 8.25 -16.79 -17.79
C TYR A 297 7.36 -17.69 -16.92
N ILE A 298 7.46 -18.98 -17.13
CA ILE A 298 6.83 -19.97 -16.24
C ILE A 298 7.94 -20.77 -15.58
N ILE A 299 7.97 -20.75 -14.26
CA ILE A 299 8.81 -21.62 -13.45
C ILE A 299 7.95 -22.81 -12.99
N ARG A 300 8.43 -24.03 -13.23
CA ARG A 300 7.80 -25.26 -12.77
C ARG A 300 8.68 -25.95 -11.75
N ALA A 301 8.05 -26.52 -10.73
CA ALA A 301 8.69 -27.36 -9.75
C ALA A 301 7.91 -28.68 -9.61
N ARG A 302 8.58 -29.82 -9.74
CA ARG A 302 7.99 -31.11 -9.34
C ARG A 302 8.31 -31.33 -7.86
N VAL A 303 7.26 -31.33 -7.03
CA VAL A 303 7.39 -31.24 -5.57
C VAL A 303 6.41 -32.19 -4.88
N GLY A 304 6.84 -32.76 -3.76
CA GLY A 304 6.01 -33.60 -2.89
C GLY A 304 6.21 -33.25 -1.42
N GLY A 305 5.16 -33.41 -0.63
CA GLY A 305 5.17 -33.24 0.80
C GLY A 305 5.37 -34.56 1.53
N PHE A 306 5.92 -34.49 2.74
CA PHE A 306 5.96 -35.63 3.65
C PHE A 306 4.65 -35.70 4.45
N GLU A 307 4.02 -36.85 4.57
CA GLU A 307 2.70 -37.01 5.21
C GLU A 307 2.68 -36.58 6.66
N GLU A 308 3.78 -36.76 7.38
CA GLU A 308 3.95 -36.41 8.78
C GLU A 308 4.13 -34.90 9.01
N ALA A 309 4.42 -34.14 7.95
CA ALA A 309 4.64 -32.70 8.06
C ALA A 309 3.30 -31.94 8.21
N PRO A 310 3.20 -31.01 9.15
CA PRO A 310 1.99 -30.19 9.31
C PRO A 310 1.68 -29.40 8.04
N MET A 311 0.40 -29.25 7.69
CA MET A 311 -0.04 -28.59 6.45
C MET A 311 0.47 -27.17 6.30
N ARG A 312 0.61 -26.42 7.40
CA ARG A 312 1.19 -25.07 7.43
C ARG A 312 2.61 -24.98 6.84
N ARG A 313 3.38 -26.08 6.88
CA ARG A 313 4.74 -26.16 6.32
C ARG A 313 4.76 -26.69 4.88
N ARG A 314 3.64 -27.19 4.36
CA ARG A 314 3.53 -27.71 3.00
C ARG A 314 3.23 -26.62 1.98
N PHE A 315 3.95 -25.48 2.06
CA PHE A 315 3.90 -24.42 1.07
C PHE A 315 5.29 -24.22 0.47
N LEU A 316 5.35 -24.23 -0.85
CA LEU A 316 6.56 -23.89 -1.60
C LEU A 316 6.52 -22.41 -1.95
N GLU A 317 7.52 -21.66 -1.50
CA GLU A 317 7.76 -20.26 -1.87
C GLU A 317 8.69 -20.16 -3.06
N ILE A 318 8.43 -19.19 -3.95
CA ILE A 318 9.34 -18.79 -5.03
C ILE A 318 9.70 -17.32 -4.89
N GLY A 319 10.93 -16.98 -5.23
CA GLY A 319 11.40 -15.59 -5.22
C GLY A 319 12.68 -15.40 -5.99
N THR A 320 13.10 -14.15 -6.12
CA THR A 320 14.42 -13.81 -6.66
C THR A 320 15.47 -13.89 -5.57
N VAL A 321 16.67 -14.30 -5.97
CA VAL A 321 17.87 -14.27 -5.12
C VAL A 321 18.65 -13.01 -5.44
N GLU A 322 18.58 -12.03 -4.56
CA GLU A 322 19.22 -10.74 -4.74
C GLU A 322 20.75 -10.83 -4.54
N SER A 323 21.47 -9.86 -5.11
CA SER A 323 22.91 -9.74 -4.91
C SER A 323 23.24 -9.48 -3.44
N GLY A 324 24.06 -10.32 -2.84
CA GLY A 324 24.40 -10.24 -1.43
C GLY A 324 23.40 -10.92 -0.49
N ALA A 325 22.31 -11.51 -1.00
CA ALA A 325 21.36 -12.28 -0.20
C ALA A 325 22.04 -13.42 0.56
N ARG A 326 21.66 -13.62 1.81
CA ARG A 326 22.16 -14.70 2.64
C ARG A 326 21.50 -16.03 2.23
N SER A 327 22.09 -17.13 2.69
CA SER A 327 21.51 -18.46 2.42
C SER A 327 20.07 -18.52 2.94
N GLY A 328 19.15 -18.87 2.06
CA GLY A 328 17.73 -18.99 2.37
C GLY A 328 16.90 -17.70 2.21
N GLU A 329 17.51 -16.54 2.01
CA GLU A 329 16.78 -15.29 1.77
C GLU A 329 16.31 -15.23 0.30
N LEU A 330 15.03 -14.89 0.13
CA LEU A 330 14.38 -14.68 -1.17
C LEU A 330 13.55 -13.39 -1.12
N ALA A 331 13.59 -12.59 -2.19
CA ALA A 331 12.52 -11.64 -2.44
C ALA A 331 11.31 -12.43 -2.98
N ILE A 332 10.33 -12.70 -2.11
CA ILE A 332 9.20 -13.60 -2.40
C ILE A 332 8.33 -13.00 -3.51
N LEU A 333 8.06 -13.79 -4.53
CA LEU A 333 7.17 -13.44 -5.64
C LEU A 333 5.81 -14.14 -5.55
N ASP A 334 5.80 -15.40 -5.10
CA ASP A 334 4.56 -16.19 -5.05
C ASP A 334 4.77 -17.44 -4.17
N TYR A 335 3.69 -18.14 -3.84
CA TYR A 335 3.73 -19.39 -3.09
C TYR A 335 2.64 -20.37 -3.58
N ARG A 336 2.84 -21.67 -3.30
CA ARG A 336 1.86 -22.74 -3.62
C ARG A 336 1.76 -23.74 -2.50
N LYS A 337 0.53 -24.11 -2.14
CA LYS A 337 0.27 -25.25 -1.27
C LYS A 337 0.63 -26.55 -1.99
N VAL A 338 1.42 -27.39 -1.33
CA VAL A 338 1.80 -28.71 -1.84
C VAL A 338 0.87 -29.74 -1.25
N THR A 339 0.03 -30.32 -2.10
CA THR A 339 -0.93 -31.38 -1.74
C THR A 339 -0.47 -32.76 -2.19
N GLY A 340 0.43 -32.82 -3.20
CA GLY A 340 1.07 -34.09 -3.62
C GLY A 340 2.02 -34.60 -2.53
N THR A 341 2.18 -35.92 -2.45
CA THR A 341 3.11 -36.57 -1.52
C THR A 341 4.45 -36.84 -2.19
N TYR A 342 5.44 -37.30 -1.42
CA TYR A 342 6.72 -37.74 -1.96
C TYR A 342 6.54 -38.90 -2.98
N GLU A 343 5.61 -39.81 -2.72
CA GLU A 343 5.30 -40.95 -3.57
C GLU A 343 4.54 -40.54 -4.84
N GLU A 344 3.62 -39.57 -4.72
CA GLU A 344 2.82 -39.02 -5.81
C GLU A 344 3.02 -37.50 -5.91
N PRO A 345 4.21 -37.02 -6.38
CA PRO A 345 4.51 -35.60 -6.44
C PRO A 345 3.69 -34.88 -7.50
N GLN A 346 3.41 -33.62 -7.22
CA GLN A 346 2.71 -32.72 -8.14
C GLN A 346 3.71 -31.76 -8.86
N ILE A 347 3.27 -31.23 -9.99
CA ILE A 347 3.94 -30.10 -10.64
C ILE A 347 3.19 -28.84 -10.26
N VAL A 348 3.91 -27.88 -9.68
CA VAL A 348 3.41 -26.53 -9.42
C VAL A 348 4.01 -25.56 -10.41
N GLU A 349 3.19 -24.60 -10.86
CA GLU A 349 3.59 -23.58 -11.82
C GLU A 349 3.52 -22.19 -11.21
N PHE A 350 4.54 -21.40 -11.50
CA PHE A 350 4.66 -20.00 -11.10
C PHE A 350 4.87 -19.13 -12.33
N PRO A 351 3.85 -18.43 -12.82
CA PRO A 351 4.06 -17.39 -13.81
C PRO A 351 4.77 -16.20 -13.13
N ILE A 352 5.90 -15.82 -13.66
CA ILE A 352 6.69 -14.68 -13.19
C ILE A 352 6.94 -13.69 -14.32
N THR A 353 7.14 -12.42 -13.97
CA THR A 353 7.56 -11.39 -14.92
C THR A 353 9.01 -11.03 -14.65
N ILE A 354 9.84 -11.14 -15.67
CA ILE A 354 11.23 -10.68 -15.63
C ILE A 354 11.28 -9.29 -16.23
N THR A 355 11.66 -8.32 -15.43
CA THR A 355 11.89 -6.92 -15.86
C THR A 355 13.34 -6.74 -16.34
N PRO A 356 13.70 -5.61 -16.95
CA PRO A 356 15.07 -5.30 -17.29
C PRO A 356 16.06 -5.36 -16.12
N SER A 357 15.62 -5.09 -14.90
CA SER A 357 16.40 -5.03 -13.65
C SER A 357 16.29 -6.26 -12.78
N SER A 358 15.28 -7.11 -12.98
CA SER A 358 15.05 -8.30 -12.15
C SER A 358 16.28 -9.20 -12.07
N SER A 359 16.55 -9.77 -10.90
CA SER A 359 17.52 -10.85 -10.74
C SER A 359 17.17 -12.02 -11.66
N ARG A 360 18.19 -12.58 -12.33
CA ARG A 360 18.05 -13.76 -13.19
C ARG A 360 18.13 -15.08 -12.42
N LYS A 361 18.42 -15.02 -11.12
CA LYS A 361 18.49 -16.18 -10.25
C LYS A 361 17.20 -16.31 -9.45
N ILE A 362 16.45 -17.37 -9.74
CA ILE A 362 15.19 -17.71 -9.10
C ILE A 362 15.44 -18.83 -8.10
N GLY A 363 14.90 -18.69 -6.90
CA GLY A 363 14.98 -19.67 -5.84
C GLY A 363 13.60 -20.16 -5.39
N VAL A 364 13.55 -21.42 -4.95
CA VAL A 364 12.39 -22.00 -4.27
C VAL A 364 12.83 -22.58 -2.93
N ARG A 365 11.94 -22.53 -1.95
CA ARG A 365 12.17 -23.08 -0.62
C ARG A 365 10.86 -23.47 0.07
N GLU A 366 10.96 -24.23 1.15
CA GLU A 366 9.85 -24.38 2.10
C GLU A 366 9.50 -23.02 2.71
N ARG A 367 8.20 -22.72 2.86
CA ARG A 367 7.71 -21.49 3.47
C ARG A 367 8.22 -21.30 4.89
N GLN A 368 8.78 -20.13 5.17
CA GLN A 368 9.33 -19.75 6.47
C GLN A 368 9.61 -18.25 6.55
N HIS A 369 9.88 -17.77 7.77
CA HIS A 369 10.36 -16.40 7.93
C HIS A 369 11.64 -16.13 7.12
N ASN A 370 11.69 -15.00 6.45
CA ASN A 370 12.83 -14.55 5.64
C ASN A 370 13.93 -13.94 6.53
N ASN A 371 14.29 -14.65 7.58
CA ASN A 371 15.21 -14.19 8.63
C ASN A 371 16.14 -15.31 9.05
N ARG A 372 17.45 -15.00 9.09
CA ARG A 372 18.50 -15.95 9.52
C ARG A 372 18.36 -16.37 10.98
N ASP A 373 17.90 -15.49 11.85
CA ASP A 373 17.77 -15.82 13.27
C ASP A 373 16.57 -16.74 13.53
N ALA A 374 15.52 -16.64 12.70
CA ALA A 374 14.44 -17.62 12.66
C ALA A 374 14.96 -19.01 12.27
N ALA A 375 15.79 -19.09 11.22
CA ALA A 375 16.42 -20.35 10.83
C ALA A 375 17.29 -20.93 11.96
N ARG A 376 18.07 -20.11 12.66
CA ARG A 376 18.88 -20.53 13.82
C ARG A 376 18.02 -21.01 14.99
N PHE A 377 16.88 -20.38 15.21
CA PHE A 377 15.94 -20.81 16.24
C PHE A 377 15.39 -22.21 15.94
N VAL A 378 14.89 -22.43 14.72
CA VAL A 378 14.41 -23.75 14.25
C VAL A 378 15.51 -24.80 14.40
N PHE A 379 16.74 -24.47 13.96
CA PHE A 379 17.89 -25.39 14.08
C PHE A 379 18.22 -25.71 15.54
N ARG A 380 18.22 -24.73 16.46
CA ARG A 380 18.48 -24.96 17.88
C ARG A 380 17.40 -25.82 18.54
N ASN A 381 16.13 -25.57 18.22
CA ASN A 381 15.01 -26.34 18.75
C ASN A 381 15.07 -27.82 18.34
N ALA A 382 15.41 -28.11 17.09
CA ALA A 382 15.63 -29.49 16.64
C ALA A 382 16.74 -30.16 17.47
N ARG A 383 17.87 -29.46 17.68
CA ARG A 383 18.98 -29.96 18.47
C ARG A 383 18.65 -30.16 19.96
N GLN A 384 17.75 -29.35 20.53
CA GLN A 384 17.28 -29.55 21.92
C GLN A 384 16.38 -30.80 22.06
N ARG A 385 15.72 -31.21 21.00
CA ARG A 385 14.92 -32.43 20.92
C ARG A 385 15.75 -33.68 20.53
N ASP A 386 17.11 -33.55 20.55
CA ASP A 386 18.07 -34.56 20.06
C ASP A 386 17.86 -34.94 18.57
N GLU A 387 17.20 -34.10 17.81
CA GLU A 387 17.03 -34.25 16.36
C GLU A 387 18.22 -33.63 15.63
N PRO A 388 18.83 -34.30 14.64
CA PRO A 388 19.93 -33.75 13.85
C PRO A 388 19.51 -32.55 13.02
N LEU A 389 18.27 -32.49 12.57
CA LEU A 389 17.61 -31.42 11.79
C LEU A 389 16.11 -31.39 12.14
N GLU A 390 15.46 -30.27 11.87
CA GLU A 390 14.01 -30.19 11.84
C GLU A 390 13.48 -31.19 10.80
N PRO A 391 12.46 -32.02 11.12
CA PRO A 391 11.88 -32.95 10.16
C PRO A 391 11.45 -32.24 8.86
N PRO A 392 11.82 -32.75 7.68
CA PRO A 392 11.51 -32.11 6.42
C PRO A 392 10.00 -32.10 6.12
N ALA A 393 9.52 -31.03 5.49
CA ALA A 393 8.13 -30.96 5.05
C ALA A 393 7.98 -31.13 3.55
N LEU A 394 8.95 -30.72 2.76
CA LEU A 394 8.92 -30.77 1.30
C LEU A 394 10.17 -31.40 0.71
N TRP A 395 9.97 -32.06 -0.41
CA TRP A 395 10.99 -32.59 -1.29
C TRP A 395 10.74 -32.08 -2.71
N ILE A 396 11.80 -31.77 -3.46
CA ILE A 396 11.76 -31.30 -4.84
C ILE A 396 12.62 -32.20 -5.72
N ASP A 397 12.05 -32.64 -6.84
CA ASP A 397 12.72 -33.45 -7.86
C ASP A 397 13.54 -32.55 -8.81
N TRP A 398 12.82 -31.62 -9.46
CA TRP A 398 13.44 -30.72 -10.43
C TRP A 398 12.76 -29.34 -10.47
N LEU A 399 13.54 -28.39 -10.97
CA LEU A 399 13.09 -27.07 -11.38
C LEU A 399 13.20 -26.92 -12.89
N GLU A 400 12.25 -26.21 -13.47
CA GLU A 400 12.24 -25.88 -14.89
C GLU A 400 11.86 -24.42 -15.07
N TRP A 401 12.47 -23.77 -16.05
CA TRP A 401 11.95 -22.51 -16.56
C TRP A 401 11.63 -22.62 -18.05
N GLU A 402 10.57 -21.91 -18.45
CA GLU A 402 10.13 -21.79 -19.82
C GLU A 402 9.85 -20.30 -20.12
N GLY A 403 10.43 -19.79 -21.21
CA GLY A 403 10.15 -18.43 -21.61
C GLY A 403 11.20 -17.84 -22.58
N PRO A 404 11.04 -16.57 -22.95
CA PRO A 404 9.87 -15.73 -22.66
C PRO A 404 8.60 -16.28 -23.31
N ILE A 405 7.48 -16.27 -22.54
CA ILE A 405 6.16 -16.64 -23.08
C ILE A 405 5.69 -15.47 -23.93
N GLN A 406 5.54 -15.72 -25.21
CA GLN A 406 5.18 -14.66 -26.16
C GLN A 406 3.70 -14.34 -26.11
N ASN A 407 3.37 -13.04 -26.16
CA ASN A 407 2.08 -12.64 -26.64
C ASN A 407 2.08 -12.84 -28.17
N GLU A 408 1.09 -13.53 -28.69
CA GLU A 408 0.97 -13.76 -30.15
C GLU A 408 0.80 -12.48 -30.97
N LYS A 409 0.47 -11.36 -30.33
CA LYS A 409 0.24 -10.05 -30.95
C LYS A 409 1.33 -9.05 -30.54
N LEU A 410 1.81 -8.29 -31.50
CA LEU A 410 2.65 -7.11 -31.24
C LEU A 410 1.89 -6.10 -30.37
N THR A 411 2.60 -5.45 -29.45
CA THR A 411 2.04 -4.30 -28.73
C THR A 411 1.76 -3.17 -29.71
N GLN A 412 0.92 -2.19 -29.32
CA GLN A 412 0.66 -1.03 -30.18
C GLN A 412 1.95 -0.28 -30.53
N PHE A 413 2.88 -0.16 -29.60
CA PHE A 413 4.20 0.43 -29.83
C PHE A 413 5.02 -0.40 -30.83
N GLN A 414 5.05 -1.70 -30.66
CA GLN A 414 5.76 -2.60 -31.59
C GLN A 414 5.12 -2.55 -32.98
N THR A 415 3.81 -2.50 -33.07
CA THR A 415 3.10 -2.31 -34.33
C THR A 415 3.52 -0.98 -35.00
N LEU A 416 3.59 0.11 -34.24
CA LEU A 416 4.03 1.42 -34.73
C LEU A 416 5.46 1.36 -35.32
N VAL A 417 6.36 0.60 -34.72
CA VAL A 417 7.78 0.54 -35.11
C VAL A 417 8.06 -0.57 -36.14
N PHE A 418 7.39 -1.72 -36.07
CA PHE A 418 7.73 -2.91 -36.83
C PHE A 418 6.74 -3.27 -37.93
N ASP A 419 5.45 -2.98 -37.79
CA ASP A 419 4.41 -3.38 -38.76
C ASP A 419 4.12 -2.26 -39.75
N ARG A 420 5.15 -1.81 -40.46
CA ARG A 420 5.06 -0.70 -41.41
C ARG A 420 4.86 -1.15 -42.86
N GLY A 421 4.68 -2.45 -43.06
CA GLY A 421 4.54 -3.06 -44.39
C GLY A 421 5.86 -3.28 -45.12
N PRO A 422 5.83 -4.08 -46.20
CA PRO A 422 7.04 -4.50 -46.96
C PRO A 422 7.78 -3.37 -47.68
N SER A 423 7.17 -2.17 -47.78
CA SER A 423 7.75 -1.00 -48.45
C SER A 423 8.34 0.05 -47.51
N ALA A 424 8.32 -0.18 -46.20
CA ALA A 424 8.80 0.79 -45.22
C ALA A 424 10.29 1.01 -45.39
N ILE A 425 10.67 2.19 -45.84
CA ILE A 425 12.06 2.63 -45.94
C ILE A 425 12.43 3.24 -44.59
N GLU A 426 13.46 2.74 -43.92
CA GLU A 426 13.96 3.28 -42.65
C GLU A 426 14.65 4.63 -42.85
N ASN A 427 13.87 5.69 -43.05
CA ASN A 427 14.33 7.06 -43.35
C ASN A 427 13.92 8.07 -42.24
N ASP A 428 14.35 9.32 -42.40
CA ASP A 428 14.06 10.42 -41.48
C ASP A 428 12.56 10.73 -41.34
N GLU A 429 11.79 10.60 -42.45
CA GLU A 429 10.36 10.88 -42.47
C GLU A 429 9.59 9.85 -41.63
N ASP A 430 9.98 8.59 -41.76
CA ASP A 430 9.47 7.50 -40.94
C ASP A 430 9.80 7.69 -39.46
N ALA A 431 11.03 8.09 -39.14
CA ALA A 431 11.41 8.37 -37.76
C ALA A 431 10.58 9.52 -37.17
N LYS A 432 10.35 10.59 -37.93
CA LYS A 432 9.52 11.74 -37.52
C LYS A 432 8.08 11.33 -37.27
N ASP A 433 7.50 10.47 -38.11
CA ASP A 433 6.12 9.96 -37.95
C ASP A 433 6.00 9.10 -36.69
N ILE A 434 6.95 8.20 -36.43
CA ILE A 434 6.99 7.39 -35.20
C ILE A 434 7.05 8.29 -33.96
N LEU A 435 7.97 9.26 -33.94
CA LEU A 435 8.16 10.16 -32.82
C LEU A 435 6.91 11.01 -32.57
N ARG A 436 6.25 11.51 -33.61
CA ARG A 436 4.99 12.28 -33.48
C ARG A 436 3.90 11.42 -32.89
N ARG A 437 3.58 10.28 -33.48
CA ARG A 437 2.50 9.38 -33.05
C ARG A 437 2.72 8.81 -31.66
N PHE A 438 3.98 8.52 -31.32
CA PHE A 438 4.32 8.09 -29.96
C PHE A 438 4.15 9.24 -28.96
N SER A 439 4.60 10.47 -29.31
CA SER A 439 4.39 11.64 -28.44
C SER A 439 2.92 11.93 -28.18
N GLU A 440 2.07 11.88 -29.21
CA GLU A 440 0.62 12.08 -29.08
C GLU A 440 0.00 11.10 -28.07
N LYS A 441 0.38 9.83 -28.15
CA LYS A 441 -0.08 8.83 -27.17
C LYS A 441 0.50 9.08 -25.77
N ALA A 442 1.80 9.34 -25.68
CA ALA A 442 2.50 9.58 -24.41
C ALA A 442 1.97 10.84 -23.71
N PHE A 443 1.64 11.88 -24.46
CA PHE A 443 1.10 13.14 -23.95
C PHE A 443 -0.44 13.14 -23.82
N ARG A 444 -1.05 11.96 -23.84
CA ARG A 444 -2.47 11.77 -23.61
C ARG A 444 -3.30 12.61 -24.58
N THR A 445 -2.97 12.50 -25.88
CA THR A 445 -3.63 13.19 -27.01
C THR A 445 -3.25 14.64 -27.23
N GLN A 446 -2.30 15.19 -26.50
CA GLN A 446 -1.73 16.49 -26.82
C GLN A 446 -0.70 16.34 -27.94
N GLU A 447 -0.85 17.15 -28.97
CA GLU A 447 0.11 17.16 -30.06
C GLU A 447 1.46 17.74 -29.62
N PRO A 448 2.59 17.10 -29.97
CA PRO A 448 3.90 17.68 -29.72
C PRO A 448 4.12 18.90 -30.60
N THR A 449 4.78 19.93 -30.09
CA THR A 449 5.15 21.10 -30.90
C THR A 449 6.19 20.73 -31.98
N ASP A 450 6.16 21.42 -33.13
CA ASP A 450 7.18 21.20 -34.17
C ASP A 450 8.59 21.43 -33.67
N SER A 451 8.82 22.43 -32.82
CA SER A 451 10.14 22.67 -32.21
C SER A 451 10.61 21.52 -31.34
N PHE A 452 9.70 20.85 -30.62
CA PHE A 452 10.03 19.65 -29.83
C PHE A 452 10.36 18.47 -30.75
N LEU A 453 9.59 18.23 -31.79
CA LEU A 453 9.86 17.19 -32.78
C LEU A 453 11.19 17.41 -33.51
N ASP A 454 11.51 18.64 -33.85
CA ASP A 454 12.80 18.96 -34.50
C ASP A 454 14.01 18.68 -33.61
N LYS A 455 13.89 18.94 -32.29
CA LYS A 455 14.90 18.54 -31.31
C LYS A 455 15.07 17.02 -31.21
N LEU A 456 13.97 16.27 -31.18
CA LEU A 456 14.00 14.80 -31.18
C LEU A 456 14.64 14.26 -32.47
N MET A 457 14.32 14.85 -33.62
CA MET A 457 14.92 14.48 -34.89
C MET A 457 16.42 14.81 -34.96
N SER A 458 16.88 15.87 -34.29
CA SER A 458 18.33 16.13 -34.19
C SER A 458 19.03 15.02 -33.44
N LEU A 459 18.50 14.61 -32.26
CA LEU A 459 19.04 13.49 -31.49
C LEU A 459 19.08 12.17 -32.30
N TYR A 460 18.02 11.90 -33.03
CA TYR A 460 17.94 10.74 -33.90
C TYR A 460 19.03 10.77 -34.98
N ARG A 461 19.19 11.91 -35.69
CA ARG A 461 20.19 12.06 -36.75
C ARG A 461 21.64 11.94 -36.22
N ASP A 462 21.93 12.53 -35.08
CA ASP A 462 23.22 12.43 -34.41
C ASP A 462 23.61 10.95 -34.17
N LYS A 463 22.64 10.16 -33.69
CA LYS A 463 22.81 8.71 -33.47
C LYS A 463 23.00 7.95 -34.78
N ARG A 464 22.25 8.30 -35.82
CA ARG A 464 22.43 7.70 -37.18
C ARG A 464 23.78 8.01 -37.75
N GLN A 465 24.28 9.24 -37.61
CA GLN A 465 25.62 9.66 -38.03
C GLN A 465 26.73 8.94 -37.25
N ALA A 466 26.48 8.64 -35.98
CA ALA A 466 27.39 7.83 -35.14
C ALA A 466 27.33 6.32 -35.48
N GLY A 467 26.58 5.90 -36.51
CA GLY A 467 26.55 4.52 -37.00
C GLY A 467 25.46 3.64 -36.39
N ALA A 468 24.58 4.18 -35.53
CA ALA A 468 23.48 3.41 -34.98
C ALA A 468 22.46 3.02 -36.08
N ASN A 469 21.90 1.80 -36.01
CA ASN A 469 20.79 1.40 -36.87
C ASN A 469 19.53 2.20 -36.55
N PHE A 470 18.49 2.09 -37.38
CA PHE A 470 17.23 2.85 -37.25
C PHE A 470 16.62 2.73 -35.87
N LYS A 471 16.43 1.52 -35.35
CA LYS A 471 15.79 1.24 -34.07
C LYS A 471 16.63 1.76 -32.89
N THR A 472 17.90 1.52 -32.89
CA THR A 472 18.81 2.00 -31.85
C THR A 472 18.87 3.54 -31.83
N ALA A 473 18.77 4.19 -32.99
CA ALA A 473 18.74 5.65 -33.06
C ALA A 473 17.45 6.27 -32.50
N LEU A 474 16.35 5.54 -32.49
CA LEU A 474 15.08 6.00 -31.91
C LEU A 474 15.07 5.95 -30.37
N VAL A 475 15.93 5.16 -29.70
CA VAL A 475 15.88 4.98 -28.24
C VAL A 475 16.01 6.29 -27.49
N ASP A 476 17.01 7.10 -27.80
CA ASP A 476 17.27 8.35 -27.05
C ASP A 476 16.13 9.38 -27.24
N PRO A 477 15.66 9.68 -28.46
CA PRO A 477 14.52 10.60 -28.62
C PRO A 477 13.23 10.08 -27.98
N LEU A 478 12.93 8.79 -28.05
CA LEU A 478 11.76 8.19 -27.37
C LEU A 478 11.91 8.28 -25.84
N ALA A 479 13.10 8.08 -25.30
CA ALA A 479 13.37 8.21 -23.87
C ALA A 479 13.19 9.67 -23.38
N VAL A 480 13.56 10.65 -24.20
CA VAL A 480 13.32 12.08 -23.91
C VAL A 480 11.82 12.36 -23.83
N ILE A 481 11.00 11.75 -24.71
CA ILE A 481 9.53 11.88 -24.60
C ILE A 481 9.05 11.38 -23.23
N LEU A 482 9.48 10.18 -22.80
CA LEU A 482 9.08 9.54 -21.55
C LEU A 482 9.67 10.19 -20.28
N ALA A 483 10.63 11.08 -20.42
CA ALA A 483 11.19 11.88 -19.31
C ALA A 483 10.76 13.36 -19.39
N SER A 484 9.99 13.74 -20.40
CA SER A 484 9.58 15.14 -20.59
C SER A 484 8.49 15.56 -19.61
N PRO A 485 8.39 16.85 -19.27
CA PRO A 485 7.30 17.36 -18.43
C PRO A 485 5.91 17.06 -19.00
N ALA A 486 5.72 17.12 -20.33
CA ALA A 486 4.46 16.79 -20.99
C ALA A 486 4.01 15.34 -20.78
N PHE A 487 4.96 14.43 -20.55
CA PHE A 487 4.67 13.05 -20.17
C PHE A 487 4.51 12.89 -18.67
N LEU A 488 5.44 13.46 -17.87
CA LEU A 488 5.51 13.22 -16.44
C LEU A 488 4.39 13.90 -15.66
N TYR A 489 3.85 15.01 -16.15
CA TYR A 489 2.81 15.75 -15.44
C TYR A 489 1.44 15.53 -16.08
N LEU A 490 0.44 15.33 -15.24
CA LEU A 490 -0.95 15.47 -15.64
C LEU A 490 -1.24 16.95 -15.82
N ASN A 491 -1.81 17.31 -16.97
CA ASN A 491 -2.16 18.69 -17.26
C ASN A 491 -3.35 19.11 -16.41
N GLU A 492 -3.07 19.80 -15.36
CA GLU A 492 -4.04 20.50 -14.52
C GLU A 492 -3.91 22.02 -14.76
N PRO A 493 -4.88 22.85 -14.35
CA PRO A 493 -4.86 24.27 -14.61
C PRO A 493 -3.59 24.93 -14.02
N LYS A 494 -3.08 25.94 -14.73
CA LYS A 494 -1.99 26.75 -14.19
C LYS A 494 -2.51 27.60 -13.05
N PRO A 495 -1.68 27.86 -12.02
CA PRO A 495 -2.04 28.81 -10.98
C PRO A 495 -2.47 30.16 -11.61
N GLY A 496 -3.66 30.65 -11.27
CA GLY A 496 -4.23 31.89 -11.80
C GLY A 496 -5.04 31.75 -13.10
N GLU A 497 -5.26 30.54 -13.63
CA GLU A 497 -6.29 30.30 -14.64
C GLU A 497 -7.68 30.29 -13.97
N GLU A 498 -8.68 30.86 -14.66
CA GLU A 498 -10.07 30.82 -14.20
C GLU A 498 -10.55 29.35 -14.15
N LYS A 499 -11.34 29.03 -13.13
CA LYS A 499 -12.03 27.76 -12.98
C LYS A 499 -12.89 27.48 -14.20
N ARG A 500 -12.70 26.34 -14.82
CA ARG A 500 -13.45 25.92 -16.01
C ARG A 500 -13.80 24.43 -16.00
N GLU A 501 -14.80 24.08 -16.75
CA GLU A 501 -15.10 22.68 -17.01
C GLU A 501 -13.98 22.01 -17.81
N LEU A 502 -13.69 20.75 -17.45
CA LEU A 502 -12.87 19.87 -18.25
C LEU A 502 -13.53 19.62 -19.61
N ASN A 503 -12.77 19.52 -20.68
CA ASN A 503 -13.28 18.90 -21.89
C ASN A 503 -13.35 17.37 -21.75
N ASP A 504 -14.03 16.68 -22.66
CA ASP A 504 -14.24 15.23 -22.58
C ASP A 504 -12.92 14.43 -22.54
N LEU A 505 -11.87 14.88 -23.24
CA LEU A 505 -10.56 14.21 -23.23
C LEU A 505 -9.85 14.41 -21.89
N GLU A 506 -9.90 15.60 -21.29
CA GLU A 506 -9.36 15.86 -19.96
C GLU A 506 -10.11 15.03 -18.91
N LEU A 507 -11.43 14.94 -19.01
CA LEU A 507 -12.26 14.10 -18.14
C LEU A 507 -11.90 12.61 -18.29
N ALA A 508 -11.67 12.12 -19.52
CA ALA A 508 -11.24 10.75 -19.75
C ALA A 508 -9.89 10.45 -19.09
N VAL A 509 -8.93 11.37 -19.16
CA VAL A 509 -7.63 11.24 -18.49
C VAL A 509 -7.82 11.21 -16.97
N ARG A 510 -8.57 12.16 -16.39
CA ARG A 510 -8.84 12.18 -14.95
C ARG A 510 -9.50 10.89 -14.48
N LEU A 511 -10.54 10.43 -15.16
CA LEU A 511 -11.25 9.19 -14.84
C LEU A 511 -10.34 7.97 -14.92
N SER A 512 -9.51 7.86 -15.97
CA SER A 512 -8.63 6.71 -16.15
C SER A 512 -7.50 6.66 -15.12
N TYR A 513 -6.88 7.77 -14.78
CA TYR A 513 -5.87 7.81 -13.74
C TYR A 513 -6.46 7.60 -12.34
N PHE A 514 -7.69 8.04 -12.11
CA PHE A 514 -8.41 7.74 -10.87
C PHE A 514 -8.67 6.24 -10.69
N LEU A 515 -9.27 5.58 -11.70
CA LEU A 515 -9.76 4.19 -11.57
C LEU A 515 -8.73 3.12 -12.00
N TRP A 516 -7.78 3.47 -12.87
CA TRP A 516 -6.81 2.52 -13.40
C TRP A 516 -5.35 2.90 -13.13
N SER A 517 -5.09 4.12 -12.63
CA SER A 517 -3.73 4.66 -12.52
C SER A 517 -2.94 4.52 -13.83
N ALA A 518 -3.62 4.66 -14.96
CA ALA A 518 -3.12 4.42 -16.31
C ALA A 518 -3.84 5.31 -17.33
N PRO A 519 -3.29 5.50 -18.55
CA PRO A 519 -3.94 6.26 -19.62
C PRO A 519 -5.29 5.66 -20.03
N PRO A 520 -6.18 6.47 -20.63
CA PRO A 520 -7.42 5.99 -21.22
C PRO A 520 -7.18 4.88 -22.26
N ASP A 521 -8.01 3.85 -22.25
CA ASP A 521 -8.04 2.88 -23.33
C ASP A 521 -8.72 3.44 -24.61
N ASP A 522 -8.64 2.66 -25.69
CA ASP A 522 -9.19 3.11 -26.98
C ASP A 522 -10.71 3.36 -26.91
N GLU A 523 -11.48 2.61 -26.12
CA GLU A 523 -12.92 2.79 -25.97
C GLU A 523 -13.24 4.10 -25.27
N LEU A 524 -12.67 4.35 -24.08
CA LEU A 524 -12.87 5.59 -23.34
C LEU A 524 -12.43 6.81 -24.16
N TYR A 525 -11.31 6.67 -24.88
CA TYR A 525 -10.79 7.71 -25.76
C TYR A 525 -11.77 8.04 -26.90
N GLN A 526 -12.37 7.04 -27.57
CA GLN A 526 -13.33 7.28 -28.66
C GLN A 526 -14.63 7.93 -28.16
N VAL A 527 -15.13 7.56 -26.98
CA VAL A 527 -16.29 8.20 -26.34
C VAL A 527 -16.00 9.68 -26.06
N ALA A 528 -14.81 9.97 -25.50
CA ALA A 528 -14.37 11.33 -25.21
C ALA A 528 -14.17 12.16 -26.50
N LYS A 529 -13.50 11.60 -27.52
CA LYS A 529 -13.28 12.27 -28.80
C LYS A 529 -14.59 12.61 -29.52
N ALA A 530 -15.63 11.81 -29.31
CA ALA A 530 -16.95 12.07 -29.82
C ALA A 530 -17.73 13.14 -29.03
N GLY A 531 -17.17 13.74 -27.98
CA GLY A 531 -17.83 14.73 -27.13
C GLY A 531 -19.03 14.16 -26.35
N LYS A 532 -18.98 12.89 -25.95
CA LYS A 532 -20.11 12.18 -25.32
C LYS A 532 -19.86 11.81 -23.84
N LEU A 533 -18.64 11.96 -23.33
CA LEU A 533 -18.29 11.47 -22.02
C LEU A 533 -18.95 12.27 -20.88
N LYS A 534 -19.19 13.56 -21.09
CA LYS A 534 -19.92 14.42 -20.12
C LYS A 534 -21.42 14.08 -19.99
N ASN A 535 -21.98 13.27 -20.89
CA ASN A 535 -23.32 12.76 -20.67
C ASN A 535 -23.36 11.82 -19.48
N SER A 536 -24.25 12.07 -18.50
CA SER A 536 -24.30 11.32 -17.24
C SER A 536 -24.41 9.81 -17.46
N MET A 537 -25.26 9.34 -18.38
CA MET A 537 -25.40 7.90 -18.67
C MET A 537 -24.14 7.31 -19.31
N ALA A 538 -23.46 8.08 -20.19
CA ALA A 538 -22.21 7.62 -20.80
C ALA A 538 -21.07 7.56 -19.76
N LEU A 539 -20.99 8.56 -18.90
CA LEU A 539 -20.01 8.59 -17.80
C LEU A 539 -20.24 7.43 -16.82
N GLU A 540 -21.49 7.19 -16.42
CA GLU A 540 -21.88 6.07 -15.58
C GLU A 540 -21.52 4.72 -16.23
N HIS A 541 -21.84 4.53 -17.50
CA HIS A 541 -21.51 3.32 -18.25
C HIS A 541 -20.00 3.07 -18.29
N GLN A 542 -19.19 4.10 -18.62
CA GLN A 542 -17.73 3.96 -18.66
C GLN A 542 -17.17 3.70 -17.26
N THR A 543 -17.66 4.36 -16.24
CA THR A 543 -17.25 4.14 -14.85
C THR A 543 -17.53 2.69 -14.42
N ASN A 544 -18.72 2.16 -14.69
CA ASN A 544 -19.07 0.76 -14.38
C ASN A 544 -18.20 -0.24 -15.14
N ARG A 545 -17.94 0.00 -16.44
CA ARG A 545 -17.03 -0.81 -17.23
C ARG A 545 -15.64 -0.83 -16.64
N MET A 546 -15.13 0.34 -16.28
CA MET A 546 -13.78 0.51 -15.73
C MET A 546 -13.63 -0.14 -14.36
N LEU A 547 -14.62 -0.07 -13.48
CA LEU A 547 -14.63 -0.75 -12.18
C LEU A 547 -14.67 -2.28 -12.33
N SER A 548 -15.23 -2.79 -13.41
CA SER A 548 -15.30 -4.23 -13.69
C SER A 548 -14.10 -4.76 -14.50
N ASP A 549 -13.19 -3.88 -14.93
CA ASP A 549 -11.96 -4.26 -15.62
C ASP A 549 -10.86 -4.66 -14.61
N SER A 550 -9.99 -5.59 -15.01
CA SER A 550 -8.86 -6.01 -14.19
C SER A 550 -7.92 -4.87 -13.76
N LYS A 551 -7.86 -3.79 -14.51
CA LYS A 551 -7.08 -2.58 -14.19
C LYS A 551 -7.61 -1.83 -12.96
N ALA A 552 -8.89 -2.04 -12.59
CA ALA A 552 -9.45 -1.48 -11.35
C ALA A 552 -8.68 -1.93 -10.10
N TRP A 553 -7.95 -3.05 -10.18
CA TRP A 553 -7.04 -3.49 -9.14
C TRP A 553 -6.02 -2.42 -8.73
N HIS A 554 -5.57 -1.57 -9.65
CA HIS A 554 -4.63 -0.49 -9.35
C HIS A 554 -5.26 0.59 -8.45
N PHE A 555 -6.55 0.90 -8.67
CA PHE A 555 -7.32 1.76 -7.76
C PHE A 555 -7.53 1.06 -6.41
N VAL A 556 -8.08 -0.15 -6.41
CA VAL A 556 -8.40 -0.88 -5.19
C VAL A 556 -7.16 -1.04 -4.30
N SER A 557 -6.06 -1.54 -4.85
CA SER A 557 -4.83 -1.75 -4.06
C SER A 557 -4.16 -0.43 -3.67
N GLY A 558 -4.09 0.54 -4.60
CA GLY A 558 -3.43 1.82 -4.38
C GLY A 558 -4.17 2.71 -3.37
N PHE A 559 -5.47 2.88 -3.54
CA PHE A 559 -6.30 3.62 -2.59
C PHE A 559 -6.33 2.95 -1.22
N THR A 560 -6.66 1.66 -1.17
CA THR A 560 -6.83 0.92 0.10
C THR A 560 -5.54 0.87 0.91
N SER A 561 -4.41 0.65 0.24
CA SER A 561 -3.11 0.62 0.92
C SER A 561 -2.83 1.90 1.69
N GLN A 562 -3.12 3.04 1.08
CA GLN A 562 -2.87 4.35 1.66
C GLN A 562 -3.98 4.77 2.63
N TRP A 563 -5.25 4.55 2.28
CA TRP A 563 -6.39 4.83 3.14
C TRP A 563 -6.26 4.14 4.50
N LEU A 564 -5.90 2.85 4.52
CA LEU A 564 -5.78 2.05 5.75
C LEU A 564 -4.37 2.03 6.34
N HIS A 565 -3.38 2.71 5.71
CA HIS A 565 -1.97 2.71 6.10
C HIS A 565 -1.36 1.30 6.16
N MET A 566 -1.59 0.49 5.10
CA MET A 566 -1.17 -0.91 5.03
C MET A 566 0.35 -1.13 5.00
N ASP A 567 1.14 -0.09 4.76
CA ASP A 567 2.61 -0.07 4.86
C ASP A 567 3.09 -0.37 6.29
N ARG A 568 2.31 -0.01 7.32
CA ARG A 568 2.60 -0.35 8.73
C ARG A 568 2.74 -1.85 8.97
N LEU A 569 2.13 -2.71 8.17
CA LEU A 569 2.27 -4.16 8.26
C LEU A 569 3.73 -4.63 8.12
N ASN A 570 4.56 -3.85 7.44
CA ASN A 570 5.97 -4.13 7.21
C ASN A 570 6.90 -3.36 8.16
N PHE A 571 6.36 -2.50 9.03
CA PHE A 571 7.17 -1.64 9.89
C PHE A 571 7.89 -2.45 10.98
N PHE A 572 7.23 -3.43 11.57
CA PHE A 572 7.81 -4.31 12.58
C PHE A 572 8.09 -5.72 12.03
N GLN A 573 9.20 -6.30 12.46
CA GLN A 573 9.45 -7.72 12.28
C GLN A 573 8.72 -8.49 13.37
N PHE A 574 7.89 -9.44 12.98
CA PHE A 574 7.21 -10.32 13.93
C PHE A 574 8.19 -11.31 14.52
N ASN A 575 8.07 -11.49 15.81
CA ASN A 575 8.89 -12.47 16.55
C ASN A 575 8.54 -13.89 16.07
N TYR A 576 9.48 -14.50 15.37
CA TYR A 576 9.33 -15.83 14.77
C TYR A 576 9.18 -16.96 15.80
N GLU A 577 9.56 -16.73 17.04
CA GLU A 577 9.39 -17.69 18.14
C GLU A 577 7.93 -17.71 18.62
N LEU A 578 7.30 -16.54 18.63
CA LEU A 578 5.91 -16.35 19.05
C LEU A 578 4.92 -16.61 17.91
N TYR A 579 5.26 -16.14 16.71
CA TYR A 579 4.38 -16.16 15.53
C TYR A 579 5.04 -16.85 14.33
N PRO A 580 5.37 -18.15 14.46
CA PRO A 580 6.12 -18.87 13.42
C PRO A 580 5.38 -19.00 12.10
N GLU A 581 4.06 -18.76 12.09
CA GLU A 581 3.20 -18.86 10.90
C GLU A 581 2.90 -17.50 10.25
N PHE A 582 3.26 -16.38 10.91
CA PHE A 582 3.03 -15.03 10.37
C PHE A 582 4.30 -14.49 9.71
N ASP A 583 4.73 -15.18 8.67
CA ASP A 583 5.86 -14.83 7.81
C ASP A 583 5.46 -13.84 6.70
N ASP A 584 6.40 -13.57 5.76
CA ASP A 584 6.15 -12.60 4.69
C ASP A 584 5.03 -13.03 3.75
N SER A 585 4.89 -14.34 3.47
CA SER A 585 3.79 -14.88 2.67
C SER A 585 2.43 -14.72 3.37
N ALA A 586 2.38 -14.89 4.70
CA ALA A 586 1.16 -14.67 5.47
C ALA A 586 0.78 -13.18 5.54
N LYS A 587 1.76 -12.28 5.72
CA LYS A 587 1.53 -10.84 5.68
C LYS A 587 0.99 -10.39 4.33
N ASP A 588 1.57 -10.90 3.24
CA ASP A 588 1.09 -10.59 1.90
C ASP A 588 -0.32 -11.12 1.67
N ALA A 589 -0.61 -12.35 2.07
CA ALA A 589 -1.95 -12.90 1.98
C ALA A 589 -2.97 -12.10 2.82
N ALA A 590 -2.61 -11.69 4.04
CA ALA A 590 -3.48 -10.89 4.91
C ALA A 590 -3.75 -9.47 4.32
N ARG A 591 -2.76 -8.86 3.68
CA ARG A 591 -2.95 -7.62 2.92
C ARG A 591 -3.91 -7.81 1.76
N ASN A 592 -3.70 -8.85 0.99
CA ASN A 592 -4.52 -9.17 -0.19
C ASN A 592 -5.95 -9.58 0.17
N GLU A 593 -6.22 -10.13 1.37
CA GLU A 593 -7.59 -10.34 1.89
C GLU A 593 -8.40 -9.05 1.84
N ILE A 594 -7.84 -7.94 2.33
CA ILE A 594 -8.53 -6.65 2.35
C ILE A 594 -8.75 -6.12 0.93
N TYR A 595 -7.72 -6.19 0.07
CA TYR A 595 -7.84 -5.72 -1.30
C TYR A 595 -8.90 -6.52 -2.08
N HIS A 596 -8.88 -7.85 -1.98
CA HIS A 596 -9.87 -8.69 -2.63
C HIS A 596 -11.26 -8.55 -2.02
N THR A 597 -11.38 -8.25 -0.73
CA THR A 597 -12.67 -7.93 -0.12
C THR A 597 -13.26 -6.67 -0.75
N ILE A 598 -12.48 -5.58 -0.85
CA ILE A 598 -12.93 -4.33 -1.48
C ILE A 598 -13.21 -4.53 -2.97
N GLN A 599 -12.37 -5.28 -3.69
CA GLN A 599 -12.65 -5.64 -5.09
C GLN A 599 -13.99 -6.37 -5.22
N THR A 600 -14.27 -7.33 -4.33
CA THR A 600 -15.55 -8.06 -4.31
C THR A 600 -16.73 -7.14 -4.06
N LEU A 601 -16.58 -6.14 -3.16
CA LEU A 601 -17.64 -5.14 -2.93
C LEU A 601 -17.94 -4.34 -4.21
N PHE A 602 -16.92 -3.95 -4.98
CA PHE A 602 -17.12 -3.28 -6.26
C PHE A 602 -17.68 -4.22 -7.32
N ASP A 603 -17.17 -5.44 -7.47
CA ASP A 603 -17.61 -6.40 -8.50
C ASP A 603 -19.08 -6.76 -8.34
N GLU A 604 -19.50 -7.07 -7.12
CA GLU A 604 -20.89 -7.45 -6.77
C GLU A 604 -21.76 -6.24 -6.39
N ASN A 605 -21.21 -5.01 -6.38
CA ASN A 605 -21.86 -3.78 -5.91
C ASN A 605 -22.51 -3.92 -4.52
N LEU A 606 -21.77 -4.52 -3.59
CA LEU A 606 -22.24 -4.72 -2.21
C LEU A 606 -22.10 -3.44 -1.37
N SER A 607 -22.80 -3.44 -0.24
CA SER A 607 -22.70 -2.35 0.75
C SER A 607 -21.29 -2.29 1.38
N ILE A 608 -20.74 -1.08 1.53
CA ILE A 608 -19.47 -0.88 2.26
C ILE A 608 -19.57 -1.26 3.75
N LYS A 609 -20.77 -1.42 4.29
CA LYS A 609 -20.99 -1.91 5.67
C LYS A 609 -20.42 -3.29 5.91
N HIS A 610 -20.21 -4.10 4.85
CA HIS A 610 -19.46 -5.35 4.95
C HIS A 610 -18.01 -5.18 5.40
N LEU A 611 -17.44 -3.97 5.29
CA LEU A 611 -16.12 -3.65 5.87
C LEU A 611 -16.17 -3.49 7.40
N LEU A 612 -17.32 -3.16 7.97
CA LEU A 612 -17.53 -3.09 9.42
C LEU A 612 -17.89 -4.47 10.00
N LYS A 613 -18.84 -5.16 9.37
CA LYS A 613 -19.29 -6.49 9.76
C LYS A 613 -19.75 -7.26 8.53
N SER A 614 -19.26 -8.48 8.36
CA SER A 614 -19.61 -9.35 7.23
C SER A 614 -19.83 -10.78 7.67
N ASP A 615 -20.73 -11.48 6.96
CA ASP A 615 -20.98 -12.92 7.06
C ASP A 615 -20.07 -13.74 6.13
N PHE A 616 -19.06 -13.10 5.54
CA PHE A 616 -18.04 -13.72 4.69
C PHE A 616 -16.66 -13.10 4.88
N VAL A 617 -15.66 -13.84 4.42
CA VAL A 617 -14.28 -13.37 4.17
C VAL A 617 -13.89 -13.67 2.73
N VAL A 618 -12.91 -12.95 2.21
CA VAL A 618 -12.34 -13.21 0.86
C VAL A 618 -10.90 -13.66 1.01
N ILE A 619 -10.70 -14.97 1.02
CA ILE A 619 -9.42 -15.60 1.38
C ILE A 619 -8.97 -16.66 0.38
N ASN A 620 -7.68 -16.98 0.42
CA ASN A 620 -7.06 -18.09 -0.28
C ASN A 620 -6.75 -19.26 0.68
N ASP A 621 -6.11 -20.30 0.17
CA ASP A 621 -5.77 -21.49 0.95
C ASP A 621 -4.74 -21.24 2.07
N LEU A 622 -3.86 -20.25 1.94
CA LEU A 622 -2.89 -19.91 2.99
C LEU A 622 -3.58 -19.24 4.18
N LEU A 623 -4.43 -18.24 3.92
CA LEU A 623 -5.21 -17.60 5.00
C LEU A 623 -6.25 -18.53 5.61
N ALA A 624 -6.83 -19.41 4.82
CA ALA A 624 -7.74 -20.42 5.34
C ALA A 624 -7.05 -21.34 6.37
N GLU A 625 -5.82 -21.77 6.07
CA GLU A 625 -4.99 -22.51 7.03
C GLU A 625 -4.63 -21.64 8.25
N TYR A 626 -4.32 -20.37 8.03
CA TYR A 626 -3.97 -19.43 9.10
C TYR A 626 -5.16 -19.13 10.04
N TYR A 627 -6.39 -19.08 9.50
CA TYR A 627 -7.63 -18.79 10.23
C TYR A 627 -8.38 -20.04 10.72
N ASP A 628 -7.84 -21.23 10.47
CA ASP A 628 -8.48 -22.53 10.74
C ASP A 628 -9.84 -22.71 10.00
N ILE A 629 -9.98 -22.09 8.82
CA ILE A 629 -11.18 -22.20 7.96
C ILE A 629 -10.99 -23.36 6.98
N GLN A 630 -11.87 -24.36 7.03
CA GLN A 630 -11.78 -25.57 6.23
C GLN A 630 -12.39 -25.39 4.83
N GLY A 631 -11.94 -26.24 3.88
CA GLY A 631 -12.58 -26.38 2.56
C GLY A 631 -12.07 -25.41 1.48
N VAL A 632 -11.21 -24.46 1.79
CA VAL A 632 -10.63 -23.54 0.80
C VAL A 632 -9.41 -24.18 0.14
N LYS A 633 -9.40 -24.21 -1.21
CA LYS A 633 -8.30 -24.82 -1.98
C LYS A 633 -7.76 -23.87 -3.04
N GLY A 634 -6.45 -23.77 -3.14
CA GLY A 634 -5.75 -23.01 -4.15
C GLY A 634 -5.60 -21.52 -3.81
N ARG A 635 -4.69 -20.88 -4.54
CA ARG A 635 -4.19 -19.52 -4.28
C ARG A 635 -5.16 -18.37 -4.54
N HIS A 636 -6.22 -18.62 -5.32
CA HIS A 636 -7.16 -17.56 -5.70
C HIS A 636 -8.03 -17.18 -4.51
N PHE A 637 -8.05 -15.90 -4.22
CA PHE A 637 -8.96 -15.34 -3.23
C PHE A 637 -10.41 -15.54 -3.67
N ARG A 638 -11.24 -15.92 -2.73
CA ARG A 638 -12.67 -16.21 -2.96
C ARG A 638 -13.49 -15.91 -1.74
N LYS A 639 -14.74 -15.56 -1.96
CA LYS A 639 -15.73 -15.34 -0.92
C LYS A 639 -16.05 -16.67 -0.23
N VAL A 640 -15.91 -16.69 1.09
CA VAL A 640 -16.16 -17.86 1.96
C VAL A 640 -17.10 -17.42 3.06
N SER A 641 -18.28 -18.08 3.15
CA SER A 641 -19.26 -17.78 4.19
C SER A 641 -18.76 -18.15 5.58
N LEU A 642 -19.12 -17.36 6.56
CA LEU A 642 -18.74 -17.53 7.95
C LEU A 642 -19.95 -17.91 8.79
N PRO A 643 -19.79 -18.72 9.86
CA PRO A 643 -20.81 -18.88 10.87
C PRO A 643 -20.92 -17.61 11.73
N ASP A 644 -22.08 -17.34 12.31
CA ASP A 644 -22.33 -16.16 13.16
C ASP A 644 -21.35 -16.04 14.35
N SER A 645 -20.85 -17.18 14.84
CA SER A 645 -19.88 -17.27 15.93
C SER A 645 -18.45 -16.94 15.50
N SER A 646 -18.21 -16.66 14.21
CA SER A 646 -16.88 -16.35 13.71
C SER A 646 -16.41 -14.97 14.18
N PRO A 647 -15.19 -14.86 14.73
CA PRO A 647 -14.61 -13.55 15.01
C PRO A 647 -14.04 -12.87 13.75
N ARG A 648 -14.17 -13.52 12.57
CA ARG A 648 -13.78 -12.98 11.27
C ARG A 648 -14.97 -12.26 10.61
N GLY A 649 -14.70 -11.61 9.51
CA GLY A 649 -15.69 -10.83 8.77
C GLY A 649 -15.68 -9.34 9.12
N GLY A 650 -15.39 -8.51 8.12
CA GLY A 650 -15.08 -7.08 8.28
C GLY A 650 -13.63 -6.81 8.67
N LEU A 651 -13.23 -5.52 8.61
CA LEU A 651 -11.83 -5.10 8.81
C LEU A 651 -11.28 -5.48 10.19
N LEU A 652 -12.08 -5.37 11.25
CA LEU A 652 -11.68 -5.71 12.62
C LEU A 652 -11.31 -7.19 12.81
N GLY A 653 -11.80 -8.07 11.93
CA GLY A 653 -11.50 -9.50 11.97
C GLY A 653 -10.30 -9.90 11.11
N THR A 654 -9.64 -8.98 10.39
CA THR A 654 -8.54 -9.30 9.48
C THR A 654 -7.19 -9.32 10.19
N ALA A 655 -6.34 -10.30 9.87
CA ALA A 655 -5.00 -10.40 10.46
C ALA A 655 -4.14 -9.17 10.15
N ALA A 656 -4.29 -8.56 8.98
CA ALA A 656 -3.51 -7.39 8.60
C ALA A 656 -3.78 -6.18 9.50
N VAL A 657 -5.05 -5.84 9.74
CA VAL A 657 -5.43 -4.70 10.61
C VAL A 657 -4.94 -4.93 12.03
N LEU A 658 -5.15 -6.12 12.57
CA LEU A 658 -4.74 -6.48 13.93
C LEU A 658 -3.21 -6.48 14.10
N ALA A 659 -2.48 -6.92 13.07
CA ALA A 659 -1.03 -6.93 13.06
C ALA A 659 -0.41 -5.53 12.94
N MET A 660 -1.05 -4.60 12.22
CA MET A 660 -0.62 -3.20 12.18
C MET A 660 -0.71 -2.50 13.55
N GLY A 661 -1.62 -2.95 14.42
CA GLY A 661 -1.75 -2.49 15.80
C GLY A 661 -0.93 -3.33 16.78
N SER A 662 0.33 -3.65 16.44
CA SER A 662 1.28 -4.39 17.28
C SER A 662 2.71 -3.88 17.08
N ASP A 663 3.61 -4.29 17.96
CA ASP A 663 5.06 -4.07 17.85
C ASP A 663 5.83 -5.30 17.30
N GLY A 664 5.08 -6.32 16.85
CA GLY A 664 5.62 -7.61 16.40
C GLY A 664 5.86 -8.64 17.52
N GLU A 665 5.73 -8.26 18.78
CA GLU A 665 5.78 -9.16 19.96
C GLU A 665 4.45 -9.14 20.73
N ARG A 666 3.87 -7.95 20.90
CA ARG A 666 2.63 -7.73 21.64
C ARG A 666 1.63 -6.93 20.83
N SER A 667 0.36 -7.19 21.08
CA SER A 667 -0.73 -6.32 20.65
C SER A 667 -0.66 -4.98 21.41
N SER A 668 -1.10 -3.90 20.74
CA SER A 668 -1.17 -2.57 21.32
C SER A 668 -2.62 -2.10 21.34
N PRO A 669 -3.29 -2.11 22.50
CA PRO A 669 -4.64 -1.56 22.62
C PRO A 669 -4.74 -0.11 22.11
N VAL A 670 -3.75 0.73 22.44
CA VAL A 670 -3.68 2.13 22.02
C VAL A 670 -3.68 2.25 20.48
N GLU A 671 -2.78 1.54 19.81
CA GLU A 671 -2.68 1.63 18.35
C GLU A 671 -3.92 1.07 17.65
N ARG A 672 -4.50 -0.02 18.18
CA ARG A 672 -5.73 -0.62 17.68
C ARG A 672 -6.92 0.31 17.88
N GLY A 673 -7.08 0.87 19.09
CA GLY A 673 -8.15 1.82 19.40
C GLY A 673 -8.06 3.09 18.55
N ALA A 674 -6.87 3.69 18.46
CA ALA A 674 -6.63 4.88 17.64
C ALA A 674 -6.88 4.62 16.14
N TRP A 675 -6.55 3.42 15.63
CA TRP A 675 -6.85 3.04 14.26
C TRP A 675 -8.36 2.95 14.01
N VAL A 676 -9.11 2.34 14.93
CA VAL A 676 -10.58 2.26 14.86
C VAL A 676 -11.20 3.66 14.86
N MET A 677 -10.76 4.54 15.75
CA MET A 677 -11.26 5.92 15.80
C MET A 677 -11.00 6.64 14.48
N ARG A 678 -9.77 6.58 13.94
CA ARG A 678 -9.42 7.27 12.69
C ARG A 678 -10.13 6.69 11.46
N LYS A 679 -10.28 5.36 11.37
CA LYS A 679 -10.66 4.70 10.12
C LYS A 679 -12.10 4.20 10.07
N LEU A 680 -12.69 3.88 11.23
CA LEU A 680 -14.05 3.34 11.28
C LEU A 680 -15.05 4.30 11.89
N LEU A 681 -14.63 5.15 12.83
CA LEU A 681 -15.51 6.10 13.50
C LEU A 681 -15.45 7.52 12.92
N ASN A 682 -14.46 7.81 12.08
CA ASN A 682 -14.15 9.16 11.56
C ASN A 682 -13.99 10.20 12.69
N ASP A 683 -13.39 9.79 13.79
CA ASP A 683 -13.15 10.57 15.00
C ASP A 683 -11.67 10.42 15.41
N PRO A 684 -10.72 11.05 14.67
CA PRO A 684 -9.29 10.86 14.89
C PRO A 684 -8.88 11.43 16.25
N PRO A 685 -8.17 10.68 17.10
CA PRO A 685 -7.64 11.23 18.33
C PRO A 685 -6.60 12.32 18.01
N PRO A 686 -6.45 13.32 18.89
CA PRO A 686 -5.45 14.38 18.72
C PRO A 686 -4.04 13.78 18.64
N PRO A 687 -3.07 14.47 18.00
CA PRO A 687 -1.69 14.02 17.96
C PRO A 687 -1.11 13.96 19.37
N ALA A 688 -0.30 12.90 19.64
CA ALA A 688 0.34 12.76 20.94
C ALA A 688 1.27 13.96 21.23
N PRO A 689 1.30 14.48 22.45
CA PRO A 689 2.23 15.55 22.85
C PRO A 689 3.70 15.13 22.62
N ALA A 690 4.57 16.06 22.29
CA ALA A 690 5.95 15.81 21.90
C ALA A 690 6.83 15.10 22.96
N ASN A 691 6.45 15.12 24.24
CA ASN A 691 7.24 14.64 25.37
C ASN A 691 6.56 13.49 26.15
N VAL A 692 5.75 12.66 25.50
CA VAL A 692 5.07 11.55 26.20
C VAL A 692 6.09 10.48 26.60
N PRO A 693 6.18 10.09 27.90
CA PRO A 693 6.99 8.98 28.33
C PRO A 693 6.52 7.68 27.66
N GLN A 694 7.43 6.93 27.06
CA GLN A 694 7.08 5.63 26.49
C GLN A 694 6.68 4.63 27.59
N LEU A 695 5.61 3.87 27.37
CA LEU A 695 5.12 2.78 28.25
C LEU A 695 6.20 1.74 28.64
N SER A 696 7.27 1.64 27.84
CA SER A 696 8.40 0.74 28.10
C SER A 696 9.06 0.94 29.47
N ARG A 697 8.90 2.10 30.10
CA ARG A 697 9.43 2.38 31.46
C ARG A 697 8.64 1.69 32.58
N LEU A 698 7.42 1.21 32.30
CA LEU A 698 6.58 0.46 33.23
C LEU A 698 6.81 -1.07 33.13
N SER A 699 7.70 -1.52 32.24
CA SER A 699 7.94 -2.93 31.91
C SER A 699 8.56 -3.79 33.02
N GLU A 700 8.96 -3.21 34.17
CA GLU A 700 9.45 -3.95 35.32
C GLU A 700 8.36 -4.73 36.09
N LYS A 701 7.08 -4.36 35.83
CA LYS A 701 5.94 -5.07 36.48
C LYS A 701 5.36 -6.10 35.50
N ARG A 702 4.99 -7.26 36.04
CA ARG A 702 4.27 -8.31 35.30
C ARG A 702 2.78 -7.95 35.23
N LEU A 703 2.42 -7.21 34.21
CA LEU A 703 1.06 -6.71 34.01
C LEU A 703 0.55 -7.16 32.64
N SER A 704 -0.73 -7.42 32.54
CA SER A 704 -1.43 -7.57 31.26
C SER A 704 -1.43 -6.26 30.47
N ALA A 705 -1.74 -6.31 29.18
CA ALA A 705 -1.83 -5.10 28.35
C ALA A 705 -2.81 -4.08 28.94
N ARG A 706 -3.99 -4.54 29.42
CA ARG A 706 -4.99 -3.70 30.08
C ARG A 706 -4.47 -3.08 31.39
N GLU A 707 -3.84 -3.86 32.24
CA GLU A 707 -3.30 -3.34 33.50
C GLU A 707 -2.18 -2.31 33.30
N LEU A 708 -1.35 -2.49 32.24
CA LEU A 708 -0.33 -1.50 31.86
C LEU A 708 -0.95 -0.17 31.46
N GLN A 709 -2.05 -0.20 30.70
CA GLN A 709 -2.75 1.02 30.29
C GLN A 709 -3.46 1.71 31.47
N ILE A 710 -4.07 0.95 32.38
CA ILE A 710 -4.68 1.52 33.59
C ILE A 710 -3.64 2.28 34.42
N VAL A 711 -2.46 1.71 34.61
CA VAL A 711 -1.36 2.39 35.31
C VAL A 711 -0.89 3.65 34.58
N HIS A 712 -0.89 3.62 33.23
CA HIS A 712 -0.53 4.80 32.43
C HIS A 712 -1.54 5.93 32.55
N MET A 713 -2.81 5.61 32.66
CA MET A 713 -3.90 6.58 32.87
C MET A 713 -3.97 7.19 34.29
N GLU A 714 -3.13 6.74 35.24
CA GLU A 714 -2.99 7.42 36.54
C GLU A 714 -2.42 8.83 36.39
N GLU A 715 -1.73 9.13 35.26
CA GLU A 715 -1.25 10.45 34.93
C GLU A 715 -2.37 11.24 34.18
N PRO A 716 -2.86 12.36 34.73
CA PRO A 716 -4.01 13.10 34.17
C PRO A 716 -3.82 13.52 32.70
N GLN A 717 -2.60 13.91 32.30
CA GLN A 717 -2.30 14.31 30.92
C GLN A 717 -2.47 13.14 29.93
N CYS A 718 -2.20 11.90 30.37
CA CYS A 718 -2.36 10.70 29.56
C CYS A 718 -3.82 10.26 29.50
N ALA A 719 -4.54 10.37 30.63
CA ALA A 719 -5.91 9.94 30.77
C ALA A 719 -6.85 10.62 29.76
N GLN A 720 -6.65 11.89 29.46
CA GLN A 720 -7.52 12.69 28.57
C GLN A 720 -7.76 12.02 27.19
N CYS A 721 -6.71 11.47 26.57
CA CYS A 721 -6.82 10.77 25.30
C CYS A 721 -7.09 9.27 25.48
N HIS A 722 -6.40 8.63 26.46
CA HIS A 722 -6.45 7.18 26.61
C HIS A 722 -7.81 6.66 27.07
N GLN A 723 -8.62 7.44 27.80
CA GLN A 723 -9.98 7.09 28.17
C GLN A 723 -10.91 6.83 26.97
N LYS A 724 -10.66 7.49 25.82
CA LYS A 724 -11.43 7.29 24.59
C LYS A 724 -10.83 6.18 23.71
N ILE A 725 -9.51 6.07 23.69
CA ILE A 725 -8.77 5.19 22.78
C ILE A 725 -8.70 3.75 23.31
N ASP A 726 -8.24 3.58 24.55
CA ASP A 726 -7.84 2.28 25.10
C ASP A 726 -8.99 1.30 25.26
N PRO A 727 -10.20 1.73 25.70
CA PRO A 727 -11.35 0.82 25.83
C PRO A 727 -11.71 0.11 24.53
N ILE A 728 -11.62 0.79 23.38
CA ILE A 728 -11.82 0.17 22.06
C ILE A 728 -10.76 -0.90 21.80
N GLY A 729 -9.51 -0.60 22.13
CA GLY A 729 -8.39 -1.54 21.98
C GLY A 729 -8.53 -2.78 22.85
N TYR A 730 -9.07 -2.68 24.06
CA TYR A 730 -9.32 -3.84 24.92
C TYR A 730 -10.27 -4.83 24.26
N GLY A 731 -11.30 -4.35 23.56
CA GLY A 731 -12.22 -5.20 22.81
C GLY A 731 -11.57 -6.00 21.68
N LEU A 732 -10.33 -5.65 21.29
CA LEU A 732 -9.56 -6.33 20.25
C LEU A 732 -8.45 -7.25 20.80
N GLU A 733 -8.29 -7.36 22.14
CA GLU A 733 -7.24 -8.16 22.75
C GLU A 733 -7.47 -9.67 22.67
N ASN A 734 -8.67 -10.09 22.31
CA ASN A 734 -8.93 -11.49 21.92
C ASN A 734 -8.19 -11.90 20.62
N PHE A 735 -7.51 -10.96 19.99
CA PHE A 735 -6.57 -11.26 18.92
C PHE A 735 -5.14 -10.95 19.38
N ASP A 736 -4.23 -11.88 19.14
CA ASP A 736 -2.82 -11.69 19.41
C ASP A 736 -2.17 -10.64 18.48
N ALA A 737 -0.88 -10.43 18.60
CA ALA A 737 -0.15 -9.46 17.76
C ALA A 737 -0.19 -9.80 16.27
N ALA A 738 -0.33 -11.05 15.91
CA ALA A 738 -0.41 -11.54 14.53
C ALA A 738 -1.86 -11.78 14.06
N GLY A 739 -2.85 -11.39 14.86
CA GLY A 739 -4.28 -11.49 14.53
C GLY A 739 -4.88 -12.88 14.68
N LYS A 740 -4.28 -13.81 15.42
CA LYS A 740 -4.92 -15.07 15.78
C LYS A 740 -5.79 -14.89 17.02
N TRP A 741 -6.94 -15.59 17.04
CA TRP A 741 -7.87 -15.55 18.17
C TRP A 741 -7.30 -16.25 19.41
N ARG A 742 -7.42 -15.60 20.57
CA ARG A 742 -6.97 -16.09 21.88
C ARG A 742 -7.95 -15.73 22.98
N SER A 743 -8.00 -16.52 24.07
CA SER A 743 -8.74 -16.22 25.30
C SER A 743 -7.83 -15.86 26.48
N MET A 744 -6.55 -16.09 26.34
CA MET A 744 -5.53 -15.84 27.34
C MET A 744 -4.42 -14.97 26.77
N GLU A 745 -3.95 -14.03 27.54
CA GLU A 745 -2.77 -13.21 27.20
C GLU A 745 -1.52 -13.80 27.87
N ARG A 746 -0.42 -13.85 27.11
CA ARG A 746 0.89 -14.24 27.59
C ARG A 746 1.60 -13.02 28.20
N ILE A 747 1.93 -13.09 29.47
CA ILE A 747 2.71 -12.09 30.17
C ILE A 747 4.16 -12.57 30.20
N ILE A 748 5.02 -11.91 29.43
CA ILE A 748 6.42 -12.31 29.24
C ILE A 748 7.22 -12.07 30.53
N ALA A 749 8.05 -13.04 30.89
CA ALA A 749 8.93 -12.93 32.03
C ALA A 749 10.00 -11.85 31.83
N THR A 750 10.16 -10.96 32.80
CA THR A 750 11.13 -9.83 32.71
C THR A 750 12.54 -10.26 33.14
N LYS A 751 12.68 -11.40 33.86
CA LYS A 751 13.97 -11.93 34.33
C LYS A 751 14.30 -13.27 33.65
N LYS A 752 15.58 -13.49 33.37
CA LYS A 752 16.10 -14.64 32.61
C LYS A 752 15.76 -16.03 33.19
N ASN A 753 15.40 -16.14 34.46
CA ASN A 753 15.13 -17.41 35.17
C ASN A 753 13.65 -17.53 35.59
N GLU A 754 12.80 -16.69 35.08
CA GLU A 754 11.35 -16.74 35.34
C GLU A 754 10.63 -17.28 34.12
N GLU A 755 9.58 -18.07 34.38
CA GLU A 755 8.67 -18.53 33.30
C GLU A 755 7.60 -17.47 33.01
N ASP A 756 7.10 -17.44 31.77
CA ASP A 756 5.97 -16.62 31.39
C ASP A 756 4.72 -17.03 32.18
N SER A 757 3.84 -16.10 32.41
CA SER A 757 2.53 -16.33 33.00
C SER A 757 1.41 -16.03 31.99
N TRP A 758 0.20 -16.47 32.31
CA TRP A 758 -0.98 -16.27 31.46
C TRP A 758 -2.08 -15.61 32.28
N ALA A 759 -2.74 -14.63 31.71
CA ALA A 759 -3.91 -13.97 32.27
C ALA A 759 -5.12 -14.12 31.35
N PRO A 760 -6.35 -14.25 31.89
CA PRO A 760 -7.56 -14.20 31.09
C PRO A 760 -7.71 -12.79 30.52
N ILE A 761 -8.20 -12.71 29.28
CA ILE A 761 -8.46 -11.43 28.61
C ILE A 761 -9.83 -10.91 29.07
N ASP A 762 -9.86 -9.65 29.49
CA ASP A 762 -11.09 -8.87 29.70
C ASP A 762 -11.26 -7.88 28.54
N PRO A 763 -12.10 -8.17 27.52
CA PRO A 763 -12.31 -7.33 26.36
C PRO A 763 -13.38 -6.24 26.55
N SER A 764 -13.93 -6.07 27.74
CA SER A 764 -14.99 -5.09 28.01
C SER A 764 -14.49 -3.65 27.89
N GLY A 765 -15.35 -2.74 27.44
CA GLY A 765 -14.98 -1.34 27.27
C GLY A 765 -16.18 -0.45 26.90
N THR A 766 -15.86 0.75 26.42
CA THR A 766 -16.83 1.74 25.95
C THR A 766 -16.34 2.39 24.66
N LEU A 767 -17.25 2.77 23.78
CA LEU A 767 -16.96 3.67 22.68
C LEU A 767 -16.79 5.12 23.19
N PRO A 768 -16.25 6.07 22.38
CA PRO A 768 -16.08 7.47 22.78
C PRO A 768 -17.39 8.15 23.25
N ASP A 769 -18.55 7.75 22.72
CA ASP A 769 -19.88 8.21 23.14
C ASP A 769 -20.42 7.49 24.39
N LYS A 770 -19.54 6.79 25.13
CA LYS A 770 -19.85 6.04 26.35
C LYS A 770 -20.79 4.82 26.14
N THR A 771 -21.02 4.39 24.89
CA THR A 771 -21.78 3.15 24.59
C THR A 771 -20.95 1.93 25.04
N PRO A 772 -21.47 1.09 25.99
CA PRO A 772 -20.71 -0.05 26.50
C PRO A 772 -20.74 -1.25 25.57
N PHE A 773 -19.71 -2.09 25.70
CA PHE A 773 -19.63 -3.44 25.13
C PHE A 773 -18.90 -4.38 26.10
N ASN A 774 -19.23 -5.68 26.07
CA ASN A 774 -18.69 -6.68 26.99
C ASN A 774 -17.65 -7.60 26.31
N ASP A 775 -17.69 -7.71 24.98
CA ASP A 775 -16.79 -8.56 24.22
C ASP A 775 -16.54 -8.00 22.82
N PHE A 776 -15.70 -8.70 22.06
CA PHE A 776 -15.37 -8.34 20.67
C PHE A 776 -16.61 -8.30 19.75
N PHE A 777 -17.55 -9.22 19.94
CA PHE A 777 -18.73 -9.29 19.06
C PHE A 777 -19.65 -8.10 19.29
N GLU A 778 -19.86 -7.70 20.53
CA GLU A 778 -20.60 -6.48 20.86
C GLU A 778 -19.86 -5.23 20.37
N LEU A 779 -18.54 -5.13 20.56
CA LEU A 779 -17.74 -4.03 20.01
C LEU A 779 -17.94 -3.91 18.49
N ARG A 780 -17.80 -5.03 17.76
CA ARG A 780 -17.99 -5.06 16.30
C ARG A 780 -19.40 -4.59 15.92
N ASP A 781 -20.41 -5.03 16.65
CA ASP A 781 -21.80 -4.65 16.38
C ASP A 781 -22.05 -3.15 16.66
N ARG A 782 -21.50 -2.60 17.75
CA ARG A 782 -21.57 -1.16 18.05
C ARG A 782 -20.86 -0.31 17.00
N ILE A 783 -19.72 -0.75 16.49
CA ILE A 783 -19.04 -0.08 15.40
C ILE A 783 -19.84 -0.16 14.10
N ALA A 784 -20.48 -1.30 13.81
CA ALA A 784 -21.33 -1.46 12.62
C ALA A 784 -22.55 -0.54 12.63
N GLU A 785 -23.07 -0.16 13.81
CA GLU A 785 -24.13 0.84 13.98
C GLU A 785 -23.67 2.26 13.57
N LYS A 786 -22.35 2.54 13.55
CA LYS A 786 -21.76 3.84 13.14
C LYS A 786 -21.51 3.93 11.64
N GLY A 787 -22.29 3.24 10.83
CA GLY A 787 -22.11 3.18 9.38
C GLY A 787 -22.08 4.52 8.67
N ASP A 788 -22.76 5.55 9.19
CA ASP A 788 -22.77 6.91 8.63
C ASP A 788 -21.41 7.58 8.78
N SER A 789 -20.81 7.52 9.97
CA SER A 789 -19.48 8.09 10.25
C SER A 789 -18.40 7.39 9.40
N PHE A 790 -18.49 6.07 9.30
CA PHE A 790 -17.60 5.29 8.44
C PHE A 790 -17.71 5.70 6.96
N ALA A 791 -18.95 5.82 6.46
CA ALA A 791 -19.22 6.21 5.08
C ALA A 791 -18.72 7.63 4.79
N LEU A 792 -18.86 8.56 5.75
CA LEU A 792 -18.32 9.92 5.63
C LEU A 792 -16.78 9.90 5.53
N GLY A 793 -16.08 9.21 6.42
CA GLY A 793 -14.61 9.11 6.40
C GLY A 793 -14.07 8.44 5.13
N LEU A 794 -14.78 7.45 4.59
CA LEU A 794 -14.47 6.86 3.28
C LEU A 794 -14.67 7.89 2.16
N THR A 795 -15.76 8.66 2.20
CA THR A 795 -16.07 9.70 1.21
C THR A 795 -14.99 10.79 1.19
N GLU A 796 -14.60 11.30 2.35
CA GLU A 796 -13.53 12.30 2.48
C GLU A 796 -12.21 11.78 1.87
N SER A 797 -11.86 10.53 2.16
CA SER A 797 -10.67 9.87 1.60
C SER A 797 -10.77 9.67 0.08
N LEU A 798 -11.94 9.34 -0.45
CA LEU A 798 -12.17 9.21 -1.90
C LEU A 798 -12.10 10.55 -2.62
N ILE A 799 -12.62 11.62 -2.03
CA ILE A 799 -12.52 12.99 -2.56
C ILE A 799 -11.04 13.40 -2.66
N GLU A 800 -10.27 13.22 -1.57
CA GLU A 800 -8.85 13.53 -1.56
C GLU A 800 -8.07 12.76 -2.62
N TYR A 801 -8.27 11.45 -2.69
CA TYR A 801 -7.60 10.58 -3.66
C TYR A 801 -7.99 10.90 -5.11
N GLY A 802 -9.30 11.08 -5.37
CA GLY A 802 -9.84 11.29 -6.71
C GLY A 802 -9.58 12.68 -7.27
N LEU A 803 -9.57 13.71 -6.43
CA LEU A 803 -9.26 15.08 -6.84
C LEU A 803 -7.75 15.39 -6.79
N GLY A 804 -6.93 14.54 -6.17
CA GLY A 804 -5.47 14.71 -6.10
C GLY A 804 -5.02 15.92 -5.29
N ARG A 805 -5.81 16.31 -4.30
CA ARG A 805 -5.53 17.39 -3.34
C ARG A 805 -6.09 17.06 -1.96
N PRO A 806 -5.56 17.63 -0.88
CA PRO A 806 -6.10 17.39 0.45
C PRO A 806 -7.60 17.71 0.53
N TYR A 807 -8.34 16.89 1.28
CA TYR A 807 -9.71 17.19 1.68
C TYR A 807 -9.71 18.40 2.60
N GLY A 808 -10.63 19.32 2.44
CA GLY A 808 -10.68 20.55 3.20
C GLY A 808 -12.10 21.08 3.44
N PHE A 809 -12.17 22.23 4.09
CA PHE A 809 -13.40 22.91 4.47
C PHE A 809 -14.40 23.06 3.29
N THR A 810 -13.92 23.36 2.10
CA THR A 810 -14.75 23.58 0.90
C THR A 810 -15.34 22.30 0.31
N ASP A 811 -14.87 21.10 0.73
CA ASP A 811 -15.35 19.83 0.24
C ASP A 811 -16.52 19.25 1.05
N TYR A 812 -16.86 19.88 2.17
CA TYR A 812 -17.88 19.37 3.08
C TYR A 812 -19.22 19.11 2.38
N ASP A 813 -19.69 20.07 1.56
CA ASP A 813 -20.97 19.95 0.90
C ASP A 813 -20.96 18.80 -0.13
N LEU A 814 -19.86 18.65 -0.89
CA LEU A 814 -19.64 17.49 -1.77
C LEU A 814 -19.68 16.16 -0.99
N ALA A 815 -19.01 16.11 0.16
CA ALA A 815 -19.00 14.90 0.98
C ALA A 815 -20.41 14.54 1.49
N GLN A 816 -21.21 15.55 1.87
CA GLN A 816 -22.60 15.34 2.30
C GLN A 816 -23.52 14.90 1.16
N GLU A 817 -23.34 15.43 -0.06
CA GLU A 817 -24.07 15.00 -1.24
C GLU A 817 -23.80 13.54 -1.56
N ILE A 818 -22.52 13.14 -1.62
CA ILE A 818 -22.12 11.73 -1.87
C ILE A 818 -22.69 10.83 -0.77
N LEU A 819 -22.61 11.24 0.51
CA LEU A 819 -23.13 10.47 1.62
C LEU A 819 -24.67 10.30 1.51
N SER A 820 -25.39 11.34 1.10
CA SER A 820 -26.85 11.30 0.92
C SER A 820 -27.25 10.30 -0.18
N GLU A 821 -26.55 10.29 -1.31
CA GLU A 821 -26.75 9.32 -2.40
C GLU A 821 -26.44 7.90 -1.93
N ALA A 822 -25.31 7.73 -1.23
CA ALA A 822 -24.91 6.44 -0.68
C ALA A 822 -25.95 5.88 0.32
N LYS A 823 -26.51 6.70 1.19
CA LYS A 823 -27.63 6.32 2.09
C LYS A 823 -28.83 5.82 1.31
N SER A 824 -29.20 6.51 0.25
CA SER A 824 -30.35 6.15 -0.60
C SER A 824 -30.19 4.80 -1.31
N SER A 825 -28.94 4.37 -1.55
CA SER A 825 -28.56 3.08 -2.15
C SER A 825 -28.17 2.03 -1.11
N GLU A 826 -28.48 2.19 0.17
CA GLU A 826 -28.03 1.30 1.23
C GLU A 826 -26.50 1.14 1.31
N TYR A 827 -25.76 2.20 0.97
CA TYR A 827 -24.29 2.29 0.95
C TYR A 827 -23.61 1.34 -0.04
N GLN A 828 -24.25 1.11 -1.21
CA GLN A 828 -23.61 0.33 -2.27
C GLN A 828 -22.29 0.98 -2.71
N SER A 829 -21.26 0.17 -2.87
CA SER A 829 -19.88 0.62 -3.06
C SER A 829 -19.69 1.49 -4.32
N ARG A 830 -20.35 1.14 -5.43
CA ARG A 830 -20.23 1.90 -6.69
C ARG A 830 -20.88 3.27 -6.62
N THR A 831 -21.88 3.47 -5.74
CA THR A 831 -22.56 4.77 -5.60
C THR A 831 -21.58 5.86 -5.19
N PHE A 832 -20.64 5.59 -4.31
CA PHE A 832 -19.61 6.56 -3.89
C PHE A 832 -18.76 7.05 -5.08
N ILE A 833 -18.37 6.12 -5.94
CA ILE A 833 -17.57 6.45 -7.13
C ILE A 833 -18.41 7.21 -8.14
N HIS A 834 -19.66 6.80 -8.40
CA HIS A 834 -20.57 7.48 -9.35
C HIS A 834 -20.87 8.90 -8.91
N ALA A 835 -21.23 9.10 -7.64
CA ALA A 835 -21.51 10.43 -7.10
C ALA A 835 -20.28 11.35 -7.21
N LEU A 836 -19.08 10.85 -6.89
CA LEU A 836 -17.85 11.64 -7.03
C LEU A 836 -17.56 12.01 -8.49
N VAL A 837 -17.59 11.06 -9.44
CA VAL A 837 -17.23 11.34 -10.84
C VAL A 837 -18.27 12.20 -11.56
N GLN A 838 -19.52 12.20 -11.09
CA GLN A 838 -20.59 13.04 -11.61
C GLN A 838 -20.60 14.44 -10.98
N SER A 839 -19.87 14.66 -9.89
CA SER A 839 -19.81 15.96 -9.21
C SER A 839 -19.15 17.03 -10.07
N GLU A 840 -19.54 18.27 -9.81
CA GLU A 840 -18.96 19.45 -10.46
C GLU A 840 -17.45 19.54 -10.21
N GLN A 841 -17.03 19.25 -8.97
CA GLN A 841 -15.63 19.31 -8.55
C GLN A 841 -14.74 18.31 -9.31
N PHE A 842 -15.26 17.13 -9.64
CA PHE A 842 -14.53 16.15 -10.44
C PHE A 842 -14.47 16.53 -11.93
N GLN A 843 -15.44 17.32 -12.43
CA GLN A 843 -15.54 17.70 -13.84
C GLN A 843 -14.99 19.10 -14.17
N GLN A 844 -14.43 19.79 -13.15
CA GLN A 844 -13.82 21.12 -13.31
C GLN A 844 -12.30 21.10 -13.03
N LYS A 845 -11.62 22.15 -13.52
CA LYS A 845 -10.23 22.48 -13.20
C LYS A 845 -10.02 23.99 -13.04
#